data_d1643565533e3dbff795d27ed4382fcc
#
_entry.id   d1643565533e3dbff795d27ed4382fcc
#
_cell.length_a   1.000
_cell.length_b   1.000
_cell.length_c   1.000
_cell.angle_alpha   90.00
_cell.angle_beta   90.00
_cell.angle_gamma   90.00
#
_symmetry.space_group_name_H-M   'P 1'
#
loop_
_entity.id
_entity.type
_entity.pdbx_description
1 polymer ?
#
loop_
_entity_poly.entity_id
_entity_poly.type
_entity_poly.pdbx_seq_one_letter_code
_entity_poly.pdbx_strand_id
1 'polypeptide(L)'
;MLCFWGAQVREGFELVKPDQVKHGKCGLRSLCPKTAVQDMSAGRIFAGFIRDGKVSVLRLRSEDYDHDGKLKQLQLKNKIRLIVCGADDAVLLSDSGKVLIMDKSTVCKPLKGLENRQVIQIACGDHHSVALTNDGQLFVWGDNSHGQLGLEKDHPGSPSAQHVQSLSGVPLAQISAGGDHSFVLSLSGVVFGWGKNSAGQLGLGDTTDRHVPTVVNSLNRKKTVSISCGGEHTATLSKGGTVFTFGSGGSGQLGHKSFRDEHHPRVVAELWGSEVSQVTCGRHHTLVSVTSSKMIYSFGCWIHGKRGNGKMIKKFVPFPVDLSTQYNHDYTIEKLVAGENHSFALFFKELGNESAMSKPNPSRGIVTLNERMIDRWVSERDSWVTIKREITKVFSSAACLNGSFLKARCVASIYFFVYFHKLRELNCRQPEMPLICVSQVVKVVEQMLRSLNPNPVGVESLRIYFLVPELIGRIQKQQRTELTEALASKILQLDADSHKVLEKYWSKLPDDRLKSLVKIFRKASAELIGQISRGKINQDIHLEKFLKILQMIYKVCCSANRDIPNRDFIIHEINDLLDTLQATMAYLEDCNDVLDIAFKSYYIRTIKILFKFPFAADTASKWRMFRYLRNEWIQSIPDLFIYNDNTNMLRINRESLLTDTLEYLRQNIHSYFHRLEVVFIGENGVDMRGLSAEFFSLLSQSLLKWENKVLEVHESSLVWFNPDDMQANRDFYYLGVICGMALYNHHYINIDFPLALFKKLLQQSPTLNDLEELSPVEARSLKSLLEEDEDEVVDMLFLDFTVKGQELIPNGNQIPVTKVNRQKYVDLYVDFVFNKSVKSQFEHFSEGFSKACPFDGWSMFHPEELQELLHGSPKYEWKELQQCASYEKCSASDELIKNFWTVFFELSEENKKKFLIFLYGTDRVPVGGFSKHSLKILLSDCPDADDRLPEAQTCFGILILPKYRDINTLRDKLIHAISFCEVFGRE
;
A
#
# COMPACT_ATOMS: atom_id res chain seq x y z
N MET A 1 13.19 -8.27 52.02
CA MET A 1 13.05 -7.20 52.99
C MET A 1 12.14 -6.11 52.39
N LEU A 2 11.35 -5.43 53.22
CA LEU A 2 10.46 -4.36 52.80
C LEU A 2 10.83 -3.06 53.55
N CYS A 3 11.04 -2.00 52.78
CA CYS A 3 11.21 -0.66 53.31
C CYS A 3 10.03 0.22 52.97
N PHE A 4 9.71 1.14 53.82
CA PHE A 4 8.59 2.07 53.62
C PHE A 4 8.82 3.39 54.36
N TRP A 5 8.23 4.46 53.79
CA TRP A 5 8.28 5.81 54.34
C TRP A 5 7.03 6.61 53.87
N GLY A 6 6.78 7.72 54.50
CA GLY A 6 5.60 8.58 54.18
C GLY A 6 4.67 8.71 55.37
N ALA A 7 3.35 8.81 55.12
CA ALA A 7 2.35 9.07 56.13
C ALA A 7 2.32 7.98 57.22
N GLN A 8 1.75 8.32 58.37
CA GLN A 8 1.69 7.39 59.53
C GLN A 8 0.87 6.15 59.19
N VAL A 9 1.49 5.01 59.39
CA VAL A 9 0.89 3.68 59.26
C VAL A 9 1.25 2.90 60.56
N ARG A 10 0.44 1.93 60.92
CA ARG A 10 0.77 1.03 62.04
C ARG A 10 2.14 0.40 61.83
N GLU A 11 2.97 0.43 62.86
CA GLU A 11 4.31 -0.14 62.83
C GLU A 11 4.23 -1.63 62.48
N GLY A 12 5.01 -2.01 61.46
CA GLY A 12 5.12 -3.39 61.02
C GLY A 12 4.00 -3.91 60.17
N PHE A 13 2.95 -3.11 59.86
CA PHE A 13 1.76 -3.50 59.05
C PHE A 13 1.11 -4.80 59.51
N GLU A 14 1.31 -5.19 60.81
CA GLU A 14 0.99 -6.54 61.35
C GLU A 14 1.66 -7.70 60.55
N LEU A 15 2.60 -7.42 59.65
CA LEU A 15 3.43 -8.43 58.98
C LEU A 15 4.53 -8.98 59.92
N VAL A 16 4.98 -8.13 60.87
CA VAL A 16 5.92 -8.42 61.92
C VAL A 16 5.46 -7.76 63.22
N LYS A 17 6.01 -8.20 64.40
CA LYS A 17 5.76 -7.51 65.66
C LYS A 17 6.39 -6.10 65.63
N PRO A 18 5.84 -5.09 66.35
CA PRO A 18 6.34 -3.72 66.36
C PRO A 18 7.85 -3.61 66.76
N ASP A 19 8.31 -4.44 67.67
CA ASP A 19 9.70 -4.51 68.11
C ASP A 19 10.68 -5.02 67.04
N GLN A 20 10.19 -5.62 65.97
CA GLN A 20 10.96 -6.12 64.82
C GLN A 20 11.07 -5.09 63.68
N VAL A 21 10.47 -3.93 63.79
CA VAL A 21 10.57 -2.84 62.84
C VAL A 21 11.84 -2.02 63.15
N LYS A 22 12.75 -1.96 62.15
CA LYS A 22 13.92 -1.09 62.29
C LYS A 22 13.65 0.31 61.80
N HIS A 23 14.03 1.28 62.61
CA HIS A 23 13.83 2.71 62.31
C HIS A 23 15.13 3.30 61.76
N GLY A 24 15.05 3.98 60.61
CA GLY A 24 16.14 4.71 59.98
C GLY A 24 15.98 6.20 60.09
N LYS A 25 16.88 6.97 59.44
CA LYS A 25 16.78 8.43 59.35
C LYS A 25 15.59 8.83 58.47
N CYS A 26 15.12 10.06 58.66
CA CYS A 26 14.05 10.65 57.86
C CYS A 26 12.73 9.89 57.80
N GLY A 27 12.38 9.13 58.84
CA GLY A 27 11.12 8.39 58.89
C GLY A 27 11.10 7.08 58.08
N LEU A 28 12.21 6.68 57.54
CA LEU A 28 12.38 5.36 56.92
C LEU A 28 12.21 4.23 57.94
N ARG A 29 11.48 3.20 57.55
CA ARG A 29 11.25 2.01 58.34
C ARG A 29 11.52 0.78 57.50
N SER A 30 12.09 -0.28 58.09
CA SER A 30 12.29 -1.54 57.44
C SER A 30 11.84 -2.72 58.28
N LEU A 31 11.39 -3.77 57.64
CA LEU A 31 10.93 -5.00 58.24
C LEU A 31 11.30 -6.22 57.38
N CYS A 32 11.52 -7.35 58.05
CA CYS A 32 11.79 -8.63 57.40
C CYS A 32 10.70 -9.65 57.82
N PRO A 33 9.59 -9.76 57.07
CA PRO A 33 8.55 -10.73 57.38
C PRO A 33 9.11 -12.16 57.27
N LYS A 34 8.55 -13.09 58.09
CA LYS A 34 8.94 -14.50 58.01
C LYS A 34 8.69 -15.13 56.63
N THR A 35 7.54 -14.72 56.03
CA THR A 35 7.21 -15.13 54.65
C THR A 35 7.49 -13.96 53.70
N ALA A 36 8.24 -14.19 52.65
CA ALA A 36 8.59 -13.15 51.66
C ALA A 36 7.32 -12.54 51.04
N VAL A 37 7.31 -11.20 50.88
CA VAL A 37 6.30 -10.50 50.08
C VAL A 37 6.64 -10.68 48.61
N GLN A 38 5.76 -11.31 47.88
CA GLN A 38 5.95 -11.60 46.45
C GLN A 38 5.55 -10.43 45.54
N ASP A 39 4.51 -9.70 45.95
CA ASP A 39 4.06 -8.49 45.26
C ASP A 39 3.30 -7.59 46.23
N MET A 40 3.25 -6.29 45.91
CA MET A 40 2.51 -5.32 46.67
C MET A 40 2.09 -4.12 45.83
N SER A 41 1.04 -3.46 46.24
CA SER A 41 0.52 -2.21 45.67
C SER A 41 -0.04 -1.33 46.75
N ALA A 42 -0.01 -0.03 46.54
CA ALA A 42 -0.59 0.95 47.42
C ALA A 42 -1.36 2.00 46.64
N GLY A 43 -2.63 2.18 47.02
CA GLY A 43 -3.50 3.23 46.50
C GLY A 43 -3.79 4.30 47.57
N ARG A 44 -4.96 4.93 47.48
CA ARG A 44 -5.39 5.93 48.45
C ARG A 44 -5.91 5.30 49.76
N ILE A 45 -6.75 4.29 49.64
CA ILE A 45 -7.40 3.68 50.81
C ILE A 45 -6.73 2.38 51.24
N PHE A 46 -6.12 1.64 50.34
CA PHE A 46 -5.58 0.31 50.57
C PHE A 46 -4.09 0.19 50.26
N ALA A 47 -3.39 -0.62 51.08
CA ALA A 47 -2.16 -1.27 50.72
C ALA A 47 -2.37 -2.78 50.71
N GLY A 48 -2.04 -3.45 49.62
CA GLY A 48 -2.19 -4.87 49.44
C GLY A 48 -0.86 -5.58 49.35
N PHE A 49 -0.76 -6.78 49.95
CA PHE A 49 0.43 -7.61 50.03
C PHE A 49 0.11 -9.02 49.56
N ILE A 50 0.93 -9.61 48.75
CA ILE A 50 0.82 -11.02 48.34
C ILE A 50 1.93 -11.81 48.98
N ARG A 51 1.56 -12.89 49.69
CA ARG A 51 2.47 -13.88 50.33
C ARG A 51 1.95 -15.28 50.04
N ASP A 52 2.79 -16.14 49.43
CA ASP A 52 2.41 -17.50 49.01
C ASP A 52 1.10 -17.60 48.21
N GLY A 53 0.85 -16.61 47.35
CA GLY A 53 -0.35 -16.51 46.53
C GLY A 53 -1.62 -16.08 47.27
N LYS A 54 -1.52 -15.76 48.61
CA LYS A 54 -2.58 -15.22 49.42
C LYS A 54 -2.46 -13.71 49.56
N VAL A 55 -3.63 -13.03 49.48
CA VAL A 55 -3.69 -11.58 49.57
C VAL A 55 -4.05 -11.14 50.95
N SER A 56 -3.32 -10.20 51.50
CA SER A 56 -3.64 -9.46 52.72
C SER A 56 -3.74 -7.99 52.38
N VAL A 57 -4.78 -7.33 52.84
CA VAL A 57 -5.07 -5.94 52.58
C VAL A 57 -5.10 -5.15 53.88
N LEU A 58 -4.41 -4.03 53.92
CA LEU A 58 -4.45 -3.08 55.02
C LEU A 58 -5.18 -1.82 54.53
N ARG A 59 -6.16 -1.36 55.30
CA ARG A 59 -6.81 -0.06 55.10
C ARG A 59 -5.87 1.05 55.58
N LEU A 60 -5.50 1.97 54.73
CA LEU A 60 -4.69 3.14 55.05
C LEU A 60 -5.58 4.20 55.71
N ARG A 61 -5.01 4.98 56.62
CA ARG A 61 -5.73 6.03 57.35
C ARG A 61 -6.10 7.18 56.41
N SER A 62 -7.37 7.55 56.35
CA SER A 62 -7.78 8.87 55.84
C SER A 62 -8.08 9.79 57.02
N GLU A 63 -7.92 11.11 56.84
CA GLU A 63 -8.12 12.11 57.90
C GLU A 63 -9.54 12.06 58.54
N ASP A 64 -10.49 11.44 57.83
CA ASP A 64 -11.91 11.38 58.22
C ASP A 64 -12.34 10.09 58.99
N TYR A 65 -11.44 9.14 59.17
CA TYR A 65 -11.79 7.85 59.83
C TYR A 65 -10.83 7.49 60.96
N ASP A 66 -11.35 7.46 62.19
CA ASP A 66 -10.56 7.24 63.42
C ASP A 66 -10.21 5.75 63.66
N HIS A 67 -10.42 4.84 62.75
CA HIS A 67 -10.12 3.44 62.94
C HIS A 67 -8.90 2.99 62.15
N ASP A 68 -7.82 2.69 62.86
CA ASP A 68 -6.66 1.96 62.30
C ASP A 68 -7.10 0.61 61.76
N GLY A 69 -7.02 0.44 60.41
CA GLY A 69 -7.40 -0.83 59.79
C GLY A 69 -6.43 -1.97 60.21
N LYS A 70 -7.02 -3.09 60.62
CA LYS A 70 -6.27 -4.34 60.80
C LYS A 70 -5.94 -4.95 59.44
N LEU A 71 -4.80 -5.65 59.36
CA LEU A 71 -4.46 -6.44 58.18
C LEU A 71 -5.50 -7.55 57.99
N LYS A 72 -6.27 -7.50 56.91
CA LYS A 72 -7.30 -8.48 56.57
C LYS A 72 -6.81 -9.42 55.46
N GLN A 73 -6.74 -10.71 55.74
CA GLN A 73 -6.49 -11.72 54.75
C GLN A 73 -7.77 -12.02 53.97
N LEU A 74 -7.71 -11.91 52.67
CA LEU A 74 -8.85 -12.23 51.80
C LEU A 74 -8.96 -13.74 51.60
N GLN A 75 -10.18 -14.27 51.78
CA GLN A 75 -10.48 -15.69 51.53
C GLN A 75 -10.83 -15.89 50.04
N LEU A 76 -9.81 -16.24 49.21
CA LEU A 76 -9.95 -16.45 47.80
C LEU A 76 -9.67 -17.90 47.44
N LYS A 77 -10.46 -18.44 46.50
CA LYS A 77 -10.31 -19.83 46.02
C LYS A 77 -9.06 -20.02 45.18
N ASN A 78 -8.62 -18.99 44.46
CA ASN A 78 -7.47 -19.04 43.54
C ASN A 78 -6.28 -18.29 44.14
N LYS A 79 -5.09 -18.77 43.81
CA LYS A 79 -3.84 -18.03 44.13
C LYS A 79 -3.79 -16.75 43.28
N ILE A 80 -3.39 -15.66 43.94
CA ILE A 80 -3.25 -14.34 43.29
C ILE A 80 -1.78 -14.05 43.10
N ARG A 81 -1.46 -13.57 41.87
CA ARG A 81 -0.07 -13.22 41.51
C ARG A 81 0.20 -11.72 41.44
N LEU A 82 -0.86 -10.89 41.28
CA LEU A 82 -0.71 -9.44 41.17
C LEU A 82 -1.88 -8.75 41.83
N ILE A 83 -1.61 -7.70 42.56
CA ILE A 83 -2.60 -6.79 43.14
C ILE A 83 -2.27 -5.36 42.67
N VAL A 84 -3.26 -4.59 42.23
CA VAL A 84 -3.13 -3.17 41.94
C VAL A 84 -4.25 -2.41 42.62
N CYS A 85 -3.88 -1.41 43.39
CA CYS A 85 -4.81 -0.62 44.15
C CYS A 85 -5.08 0.70 43.42
N GLY A 86 -6.36 1.01 43.18
CA GLY A 86 -6.85 2.31 42.73
C GLY A 86 -7.07 3.28 43.90
N ALA A 87 -7.94 4.28 43.66
CA ALA A 87 -8.28 5.21 44.76
C ALA A 87 -9.12 4.51 45.84
N ASP A 88 -10.20 3.86 45.44
CA ASP A 88 -11.22 3.34 46.36
C ASP A 88 -11.40 1.80 46.26
N ASP A 89 -10.79 1.16 45.30
CA ASP A 89 -10.89 -0.28 44.99
C ASP A 89 -9.50 -0.90 44.77
N ALA A 90 -9.47 -2.18 44.55
CA ALA A 90 -8.29 -2.87 44.09
C ALA A 90 -8.66 -3.97 43.08
N VAL A 91 -7.80 -4.20 42.13
CA VAL A 91 -7.94 -5.25 41.14
C VAL A 91 -6.90 -6.33 41.39
N LEU A 92 -7.37 -7.58 41.40
CA LEU A 92 -6.60 -8.77 41.70
C LEU A 92 -6.48 -9.64 40.45
N LEU A 93 -5.30 -10.12 40.15
CA LEU A 93 -5.04 -11.04 39.06
C LEU A 93 -4.59 -12.40 39.59
N SER A 94 -5.34 -13.43 39.28
CA SER A 94 -4.99 -14.81 39.64
C SER A 94 -3.89 -15.40 38.76
N ASP A 95 -3.27 -16.48 39.22
CA ASP A 95 -2.27 -17.23 38.45
C ASP A 95 -2.86 -17.77 37.12
N SER A 96 -4.16 -18.05 37.11
CA SER A 96 -4.90 -18.50 35.90
C SER A 96 -5.30 -17.38 34.97
N GLY A 97 -4.94 -16.10 35.26
CA GLY A 97 -5.28 -14.94 34.42
C GLY A 97 -6.70 -14.41 34.63
N LYS A 98 -7.40 -14.83 35.66
CA LYS A 98 -8.74 -14.29 36.02
C LYS A 98 -8.60 -13.00 36.83
N VAL A 99 -9.47 -12.04 36.54
CA VAL A 99 -9.51 -10.73 37.19
C VAL A 99 -10.66 -10.67 38.19
N LEU A 100 -10.36 -10.20 39.40
CA LEU A 100 -11.35 -9.93 40.48
C LEU A 100 -11.23 -8.45 40.84
N ILE A 101 -12.37 -7.80 41.10
CA ILE A 101 -12.43 -6.44 41.66
C ILE A 101 -12.77 -6.57 43.16
N MET A 102 -12.00 -5.90 43.98
CA MET A 102 -12.23 -5.76 45.40
C MET A 102 -12.80 -4.36 45.69
N ASP A 103 -13.98 -4.29 46.27
CA ASP A 103 -14.63 -3.04 46.65
C ASP A 103 -14.12 -2.49 48.01
N LYS A 104 -14.61 -1.29 48.39
CA LYS A 104 -14.29 -0.64 49.67
C LYS A 104 -14.60 -1.52 50.90
N SER A 105 -15.50 -2.48 50.80
CA SER A 105 -15.86 -3.41 51.85
C SER A 105 -14.97 -4.65 51.85
N THR A 106 -13.93 -4.69 51.02
CA THR A 106 -13.03 -5.83 50.81
C THR A 106 -13.74 -7.10 50.30
N VAL A 107 -14.87 -6.93 49.59
CA VAL A 107 -15.56 -8.00 48.90
C VAL A 107 -15.01 -8.13 47.49
N CYS A 108 -14.62 -9.35 47.11
CA CYS A 108 -14.04 -9.63 45.80
C CYS A 108 -15.08 -10.25 44.86
N LYS A 109 -15.28 -9.65 43.68
CA LYS A 109 -16.20 -10.13 42.64
C LYS A 109 -15.44 -10.34 41.31
N PRO A 110 -15.77 -11.37 40.52
CA PRO A 110 -15.18 -11.55 39.21
C PRO A 110 -15.64 -10.43 38.27
N LEU A 111 -14.72 -9.90 37.49
CA LEU A 111 -14.98 -8.89 36.46
C LEU A 111 -15.67 -9.56 35.26
N LYS A 112 -16.77 -8.97 34.78
CA LYS A 112 -17.49 -9.41 33.59
C LYS A 112 -16.76 -8.94 32.31
N GLY A 113 -16.81 -9.77 31.26
CA GLY A 113 -16.25 -9.46 29.96
C GLY A 113 -14.83 -10.02 29.73
N LEU A 114 -14.21 -10.65 30.74
CA LEU A 114 -12.89 -11.28 30.65
C LEU A 114 -12.89 -12.78 31.01
N GLU A 115 -14.04 -13.42 31.02
CA GLU A 115 -14.19 -14.81 31.51
C GLU A 115 -13.33 -15.82 30.75
N ASN A 116 -13.18 -15.62 29.46
CA ASN A 116 -12.44 -16.52 28.55
C ASN A 116 -11.08 -15.91 28.09
N ARG A 117 -10.59 -14.88 28.77
CA ARG A 117 -9.35 -14.21 28.44
C ARG A 117 -8.29 -14.49 29.49
N GLN A 118 -7.05 -14.60 29.05
CA GLN A 118 -5.90 -14.73 29.95
C GLN A 118 -5.23 -13.37 30.11
N VAL A 119 -5.58 -12.65 31.16
CA VAL A 119 -4.98 -11.37 31.49
C VAL A 119 -3.56 -11.58 32.00
N ILE A 120 -2.63 -10.73 31.58
CA ILE A 120 -1.21 -10.77 31.96
C ILE A 120 -0.75 -9.56 32.75
N GLN A 121 -1.36 -8.39 32.53
CA GLN A 121 -1.09 -7.14 33.26
C GLN A 121 -2.40 -6.44 33.60
N ILE A 122 -2.41 -5.74 34.72
CA ILE A 122 -3.49 -4.83 35.16
C ILE A 122 -2.86 -3.53 35.64
N ALA A 123 -3.53 -2.41 35.42
CA ALA A 123 -3.21 -1.09 35.96
C ALA A 123 -4.51 -0.39 36.38
N CYS A 124 -4.46 0.36 37.47
CA CYS A 124 -5.62 1.09 38.00
C CYS A 124 -5.28 2.57 38.15
N GLY A 125 -6.20 3.42 37.65
CA GLY A 125 -6.25 4.84 37.96
C GLY A 125 -7.08 5.13 39.21
N ASP A 126 -7.59 6.36 39.33
CA ASP A 126 -8.47 6.71 40.43
C ASP A 126 -9.82 5.98 40.33
N HIS A 127 -10.47 6.03 39.18
CA HIS A 127 -11.81 5.47 38.94
C HIS A 127 -11.93 4.63 37.67
N HIS A 128 -10.80 4.27 37.04
CA HIS A 128 -10.75 3.41 35.86
C HIS A 128 -9.62 2.41 35.96
N SER A 129 -9.75 1.36 35.21
CA SER A 129 -8.75 0.29 35.18
C SER A 129 -8.51 -0.23 33.77
N VAL A 130 -7.31 -0.75 33.55
CA VAL A 130 -6.81 -1.25 32.26
C VAL A 130 -6.25 -2.64 32.46
N ALA A 131 -6.55 -3.55 31.53
CA ALA A 131 -6.01 -4.91 31.52
C ALA A 131 -5.46 -5.27 30.13
N LEU A 132 -4.29 -5.90 30.10
CA LEU A 132 -3.68 -6.44 28.91
C LEU A 132 -3.75 -7.97 28.93
N THR A 133 -4.21 -8.56 27.85
CA THR A 133 -4.30 -10.00 27.67
C THR A 133 -3.05 -10.55 26.98
N ASN A 134 -2.82 -11.84 27.11
CA ASN A 134 -1.65 -12.48 26.53
C ASN A 134 -1.69 -12.58 24.99
N ASP A 135 -2.85 -12.37 24.38
CA ASP A 135 -3.05 -12.22 22.93
C ASP A 135 -2.93 -10.76 22.46
N GLY A 136 -2.52 -9.84 23.36
CA GLY A 136 -2.22 -8.44 23.04
C GLY A 136 -3.44 -7.53 22.93
N GLN A 137 -4.61 -7.97 23.43
CA GLN A 137 -5.80 -7.13 23.46
C GLN A 137 -5.84 -6.31 24.75
N LEU A 138 -6.27 -5.06 24.61
CA LEU A 138 -6.43 -4.12 25.73
C LEU A 138 -7.90 -3.99 26.12
N PHE A 139 -8.17 -4.16 27.39
CA PHE A 139 -9.50 -4.00 27.96
C PHE A 139 -9.50 -2.92 29.04
N VAL A 140 -10.58 -2.17 29.12
CA VAL A 140 -10.74 -1.03 30.03
C VAL A 140 -12.13 -1.07 30.67
N TRP A 141 -12.25 -0.53 31.88
CA TRP A 141 -13.54 -0.35 32.58
C TRP A 141 -13.45 0.75 33.62
N GLY A 142 -14.58 1.26 34.09
CA GLY A 142 -14.70 2.34 35.04
C GLY A 142 -15.26 3.62 34.45
N ASP A 143 -14.83 4.77 34.96
CA ASP A 143 -15.23 6.11 34.50
C ASP A 143 -14.57 6.50 33.18
N ASN A 144 -15.29 7.32 32.38
CA ASN A 144 -14.82 7.84 31.08
C ASN A 144 -15.07 9.33 30.91
N SER A 145 -15.24 10.07 31.99
CA SER A 145 -15.58 11.51 31.97
C SER A 145 -14.56 12.37 31.21
N HIS A 146 -13.31 11.97 31.18
CA HIS A 146 -12.18 12.61 30.46
C HIS A 146 -11.67 11.79 29.28
N GLY A 147 -12.38 10.72 28.89
CA GLY A 147 -11.93 9.82 27.84
C GLY A 147 -10.87 8.82 28.29
N GLN A 148 -10.67 8.59 29.59
CA GLN A 148 -9.62 7.72 30.16
C GLN A 148 -9.76 6.24 29.80
N LEU A 149 -10.90 5.81 29.25
CA LEU A 149 -11.09 4.46 28.69
C LEU A 149 -10.60 4.36 27.23
N GLY A 150 -10.45 5.46 26.47
CA GLY A 150 -10.00 5.44 25.10
C GLY A 150 -10.99 4.80 24.11
N LEU A 151 -12.30 4.88 24.40
CA LEU A 151 -13.40 4.21 23.67
C LEU A 151 -14.21 5.15 22.76
N GLU A 152 -13.71 6.34 22.44
CA GLU A 152 -14.39 7.44 21.75
C GLU A 152 -15.14 8.40 22.70
N LYS A 153 -15.48 9.58 22.15
CA LYS A 153 -15.92 10.72 22.94
C LYS A 153 -17.28 10.50 23.64
N ASP A 154 -18.18 9.82 22.97
CA ASP A 154 -19.57 9.67 23.43
C ASP A 154 -19.83 8.36 24.21
N HIS A 155 -18.78 7.59 24.51
CA HIS A 155 -18.92 6.34 25.24
C HIS A 155 -19.03 6.62 26.74
N PRO A 156 -20.12 6.24 27.40
CA PRO A 156 -20.23 6.37 28.83
C PRO A 156 -19.25 5.43 29.54
N GLY A 157 -18.94 5.71 30.81
CA GLY A 157 -18.18 4.77 31.63
C GLY A 157 -18.83 3.38 31.65
N SER A 158 -18.06 2.33 31.88
CA SER A 158 -18.52 0.96 31.85
C SER A 158 -18.08 0.17 33.08
N PRO A 159 -18.98 -0.52 33.80
CA PRO A 159 -18.60 -1.39 34.91
C PRO A 159 -18.05 -2.76 34.45
N SER A 160 -18.16 -3.08 33.16
CA SER A 160 -17.64 -4.31 32.55
C SER A 160 -16.47 -3.99 31.60
N ALA A 161 -15.59 -4.97 31.40
CA ALA A 161 -14.45 -4.81 30.55
C ALA A 161 -14.85 -4.57 29.07
N GLN A 162 -14.38 -3.47 28.49
CA GLN A 162 -14.59 -3.07 27.11
C GLN A 162 -13.26 -3.17 26.34
N HIS A 163 -13.31 -3.64 25.12
CA HIS A 163 -12.13 -3.78 24.27
C HIS A 163 -11.76 -2.47 23.56
N VAL A 164 -10.52 -2.02 23.69
CA VAL A 164 -9.98 -0.86 22.96
C VAL A 164 -9.56 -1.29 21.57
N GLN A 165 -10.50 -1.24 20.61
CA GLN A 165 -10.27 -1.73 19.25
C GLN A 165 -9.22 -0.93 18.47
N SER A 166 -9.07 0.37 18.74
CA SER A 166 -8.11 1.24 18.05
C SER A 166 -6.65 0.78 18.20
N LEU A 167 -6.31 0.09 19.29
CA LEU A 167 -4.98 -0.48 19.53
C LEU A 167 -4.84 -1.93 19.05
N SER A 168 -5.84 -2.49 18.39
CA SER A 168 -5.76 -3.83 17.83
C SER A 168 -4.62 -3.93 16.83
N GLY A 169 -3.73 -4.92 17.02
CA GLY A 169 -2.55 -5.10 16.18
C GLY A 169 -1.29 -4.40 16.68
N VAL A 170 -1.38 -3.48 17.66
CA VAL A 170 -0.20 -2.90 18.31
C VAL A 170 0.37 -3.90 19.32
N PRO A 171 1.65 -4.31 19.23
CA PRO A 171 2.25 -5.25 20.16
C PRO A 171 2.62 -4.54 21.47
N LEU A 172 1.76 -4.63 22.47
CA LEU A 172 1.90 -3.94 23.75
C LEU A 172 2.87 -4.65 24.68
N ALA A 173 3.73 -3.87 25.36
CA ALA A 173 4.71 -4.33 26.36
C ALA A 173 4.28 -4.01 27.78
N GLN A 174 3.73 -2.81 28.01
CA GLN A 174 3.36 -2.31 29.33
C GLN A 174 2.11 -1.43 29.25
N ILE A 175 1.32 -1.47 30.32
CA ILE A 175 0.19 -0.59 30.56
C ILE A 175 0.42 0.21 31.84
N SER A 176 -0.09 1.44 31.92
CA SER A 176 -0.07 2.28 33.12
C SER A 176 -1.30 3.16 33.16
N ALA A 177 -1.87 3.35 34.35
CA ALA A 177 -3.02 4.23 34.57
C ALA A 177 -2.70 5.18 35.75
N GLY A 178 -3.08 6.44 35.60
CA GLY A 178 -2.92 7.49 36.58
C GLY A 178 -4.25 7.94 37.18
N GLY A 179 -4.39 9.20 37.62
CA GLY A 179 -5.66 9.72 38.12
C GLY A 179 -6.77 9.47 37.11
N ASP A 180 -6.82 10.27 36.04
CA ASP A 180 -7.81 10.17 34.97
C ASP A 180 -7.14 10.05 33.57
N HIS A 181 -5.97 9.47 33.48
CA HIS A 181 -5.27 9.25 32.21
C HIS A 181 -4.64 7.86 32.14
N SER A 182 -4.47 7.37 30.93
CA SER A 182 -3.98 6.02 30.64
C SER A 182 -2.86 6.06 29.62
N PHE A 183 -1.91 5.14 29.76
CA PHE A 183 -0.82 4.96 28.84
C PHE A 183 -0.58 3.49 28.51
N VAL A 184 -0.12 3.26 27.27
CA VAL A 184 0.46 1.98 26.86
C VAL A 184 1.78 2.20 26.15
N LEU A 185 2.67 1.25 26.33
CA LEU A 185 3.98 1.17 25.70
C LEU A 185 3.99 -0.05 24.79
N SER A 186 4.39 0.15 23.54
CA SER A 186 4.60 -0.97 22.62
C SER A 186 5.97 -1.65 22.84
N LEU A 187 6.12 -2.86 22.32
CA LEU A 187 7.40 -3.60 22.32
C LEU A 187 8.52 -2.89 21.55
N SER A 188 8.20 -1.97 20.63
CA SER A 188 9.20 -1.15 19.92
C SER A 188 9.55 0.15 20.63
N GLY A 189 8.86 0.47 21.71
CA GLY A 189 9.10 1.68 22.50
C GLY A 189 8.25 2.88 22.09
N VAL A 190 7.18 2.68 21.29
CA VAL A 190 6.19 3.72 21.00
C VAL A 190 5.23 3.85 22.18
N VAL A 191 4.94 5.09 22.55
CA VAL A 191 4.11 5.46 23.68
C VAL A 191 2.79 6.04 23.18
N PHE A 192 1.67 5.52 23.69
CA PHE A 192 0.33 6.05 23.44
C PHE A 192 -0.28 6.50 24.75
N GLY A 193 -0.89 7.69 24.77
CA GLY A 193 -1.56 8.25 25.92
C GLY A 193 -2.97 8.77 25.59
N TRP A 194 -3.89 8.70 26.57
CA TRP A 194 -5.25 9.22 26.44
C TRP A 194 -5.86 9.51 27.83
N GLY A 195 -7.02 10.15 27.84
CA GLY A 195 -7.69 10.64 29.03
C GLY A 195 -7.42 12.11 29.27
N LYS A 196 -7.47 12.53 30.54
CA LYS A 196 -7.28 13.91 30.99
C LYS A 196 -5.91 14.47 30.65
N ASN A 197 -5.89 15.73 30.19
CA ASN A 197 -4.67 16.42 29.78
C ASN A 197 -4.56 17.86 30.30
N SER A 198 -5.37 18.25 31.25
CA SER A 198 -5.48 19.65 31.75
C SER A 198 -4.15 20.24 32.24
N ALA A 199 -3.22 19.43 32.72
CA ALA A 199 -1.87 19.80 33.14
C ALA A 199 -0.78 19.40 32.12
N GLY A 200 -1.14 18.91 30.95
CA GLY A 200 -0.19 18.37 29.98
C GLY A 200 0.33 16.96 30.30
N GLN A 201 -0.38 16.19 31.15
CA GLN A 201 0.04 14.87 31.61
C GLN A 201 0.11 13.83 30.49
N LEU A 202 -0.41 14.11 29.30
CA LEU A 202 -0.25 13.26 28.10
C LEU A 202 1.04 13.56 27.30
N GLY A 203 1.71 14.70 27.57
CA GLY A 203 2.98 15.05 26.91
C GLY A 203 2.86 15.39 25.42
N LEU A 204 1.68 15.80 24.97
CA LEU A 204 1.36 16.06 23.57
C LEU A 204 1.67 17.50 23.12
N GLY A 205 2.04 18.41 24.07
CA GLY A 205 2.32 19.82 23.83
C GLY A 205 1.11 20.73 23.96
N ASP A 206 -0.03 20.18 24.33
CA ASP A 206 -1.27 20.92 24.61
C ASP A 206 -1.92 20.44 25.95
N THR A 207 -3.08 20.97 26.27
CA THR A 207 -3.83 20.63 27.47
C THR A 207 -5.22 20.07 27.17
N THR A 208 -5.43 19.57 25.94
CA THR A 208 -6.72 19.04 25.50
C THR A 208 -6.81 17.55 25.82
N ASP A 209 -7.92 17.11 26.41
CA ASP A 209 -8.20 15.72 26.72
C ASP A 209 -8.25 14.88 25.43
N ARG A 210 -7.87 13.61 25.53
CA ARG A 210 -7.90 12.66 24.43
C ARG A 210 -8.84 11.49 24.74
N HIS A 211 -9.86 11.32 23.91
CA HIS A 211 -10.85 10.25 24.06
C HIS A 211 -10.42 8.94 23.36
N VAL A 212 -9.33 8.98 22.59
CA VAL A 212 -8.74 7.82 21.90
C VAL A 212 -7.23 7.78 22.12
N PRO A 213 -6.63 6.59 22.10
CA PRO A 213 -5.18 6.45 22.22
C PRO A 213 -4.44 7.28 21.17
N THR A 214 -3.56 8.17 21.60
CA THR A 214 -2.81 9.12 20.79
C THR A 214 -1.32 8.91 20.96
N VAL A 215 -0.55 8.89 19.88
CA VAL A 215 0.91 8.70 19.91
C VAL A 215 1.60 9.93 20.50
N VAL A 216 2.47 9.73 21.47
CA VAL A 216 3.33 10.79 22.04
C VAL A 216 4.58 10.93 21.17
N ASN A 217 4.48 11.73 20.12
CA ASN A 217 5.53 11.87 19.09
C ASN A 217 6.88 12.37 19.64
N SER A 218 6.87 13.19 20.70
CA SER A 218 8.07 13.69 21.38
C SER A 218 8.92 12.59 22.03
N LEU A 219 8.33 11.42 22.32
CA LEU A 219 9.03 10.24 22.82
C LEU A 219 9.49 9.30 21.70
N ASN A 220 9.07 9.51 20.46
CA ASN A 220 9.56 8.75 19.32
C ASN A 220 11.10 8.87 19.24
N ARG A 221 11.80 7.76 18.98
CA ARG A 221 13.26 7.64 18.96
C ARG A 221 13.96 7.69 20.34
N LYS A 222 13.23 7.92 21.45
CA LYS A 222 13.82 7.89 22.80
C LYS A 222 14.01 6.46 23.34
N LYS A 223 13.50 5.45 22.64
CA LYS A 223 13.56 4.03 23.04
C LYS A 223 13.05 3.82 24.46
N THR A 224 11.83 4.25 24.70
CA THR A 224 11.15 4.10 26.00
C THR A 224 11.00 2.62 26.35
N VAL A 225 11.31 2.27 27.60
CA VAL A 225 11.24 0.89 28.13
C VAL A 225 10.32 0.77 29.35
N SER A 226 9.96 1.87 30.00
CA SER A 226 9.03 1.87 31.11
C SER A 226 8.25 3.19 31.19
N ILE A 227 7.00 3.08 31.63
CA ILE A 227 6.06 4.20 31.87
C ILE A 227 5.42 4.03 33.23
N SER A 228 5.27 5.14 33.96
CA SER A 228 4.50 5.20 35.20
C SER A 228 3.70 6.48 35.25
N CYS A 229 2.40 6.34 35.55
CA CYS A 229 1.45 7.44 35.68
C CYS A 229 1.23 7.75 37.15
N GLY A 230 1.23 9.04 37.49
CA GLY A 230 0.83 9.56 38.80
C GLY A 230 -0.58 10.12 38.80
N GLY A 231 -0.97 11.00 39.75
CA GLY A 231 -2.26 11.64 39.76
C GLY A 231 -2.51 12.47 38.51
N GLU A 232 -1.63 13.46 38.25
CA GLU A 232 -1.70 14.35 37.10
C GLU A 232 -0.32 14.56 36.46
N HIS A 233 0.58 13.59 36.56
CA HIS A 233 1.88 13.61 35.92
C HIS A 233 2.25 12.21 35.42
N THR A 234 3.23 12.16 34.53
CA THR A 234 3.72 10.92 33.90
C THR A 234 5.23 10.93 33.87
N ALA A 235 5.83 9.79 34.15
CA ALA A 235 7.27 9.57 34.02
C ALA A 235 7.54 8.42 33.04
N THR A 236 8.59 8.57 32.23
CA THR A 236 9.07 7.55 31.31
C THR A 236 10.55 7.34 31.45
N LEU A 237 10.99 6.09 31.27
CA LEU A 237 12.35 5.65 31.29
C LEU A 237 12.80 5.17 29.92
N SER A 238 13.89 5.69 29.42
CA SER A 238 14.51 5.21 28.18
C SER A 238 15.43 4.00 28.44
N LYS A 239 15.74 3.27 27.37
CA LYS A 239 16.67 2.14 27.43
C LYS A 239 18.09 2.55 27.89
N GLY A 240 18.47 3.82 27.72
CA GLY A 240 19.74 4.38 28.17
C GLY A 240 19.71 4.93 29.60
N GLY A 241 18.67 4.64 30.40
CA GLY A 241 18.57 5.10 31.79
C GLY A 241 18.09 6.56 31.94
N THR A 242 17.71 7.26 30.87
CA THR A 242 17.24 8.66 30.94
C THR A 242 15.77 8.69 31.36
N VAL A 243 15.47 9.53 32.37
CA VAL A 243 14.11 9.76 32.86
C VAL A 243 13.55 11.04 32.26
N PHE A 244 12.31 10.96 31.71
CA PHE A 244 11.53 12.12 31.27
C PHE A 244 10.28 12.21 32.11
N THR A 245 9.90 13.43 32.52
CA THR A 245 8.69 13.69 33.27
C THR A 245 7.89 14.83 32.61
N PHE A 246 6.56 14.78 32.72
CA PHE A 246 5.64 15.75 32.15
C PHE A 246 4.30 15.72 32.89
N GLY A 247 3.47 16.77 32.69
CA GLY A 247 2.23 16.96 33.39
C GLY A 247 2.38 17.99 34.52
N SER A 248 1.61 17.81 35.61
CA SER A 248 1.57 18.74 36.73
C SER A 248 2.88 18.79 37.50
N GLY A 249 3.39 20.01 37.69
CA GLY A 249 4.62 20.28 38.43
C GLY A 249 4.37 20.91 39.81
N GLY A 250 3.12 21.23 40.15
CA GLY A 250 2.75 22.05 41.34
C GLY A 250 3.21 21.48 42.68
N SER A 251 3.56 20.21 42.76
CA SER A 251 4.18 19.59 43.96
C SER A 251 5.67 19.33 43.86
N GLY A 252 6.31 19.70 42.74
CA GLY A 252 7.71 19.38 42.45
C GLY A 252 7.95 17.96 41.94
N GLN A 253 6.87 17.23 41.60
CA GLN A 253 6.91 15.82 41.19
C GLN A 253 7.58 15.57 39.85
N LEU A 254 7.86 16.63 39.09
CA LEU A 254 8.58 16.53 37.80
C LEU A 254 10.12 16.57 37.97
N GLY A 255 10.63 17.10 39.09
CA GLY A 255 12.07 17.14 39.37
C GLY A 255 12.86 18.17 38.56
N HIS A 256 12.25 19.23 38.04
CA HIS A 256 12.89 20.21 37.12
C HIS A 256 13.34 21.51 37.77
N LYS A 257 13.58 21.54 39.05
CA LYS A 257 13.86 22.79 39.82
C LYS A 257 12.75 23.82 39.68
N SER A 258 11.54 23.40 39.41
CA SER A 258 10.38 24.24 39.13
C SER A 258 9.12 23.61 39.66
N PHE A 259 8.11 24.42 39.93
CA PHE A 259 6.74 24.01 40.22
C PHE A 259 5.80 24.21 39.03
N ARG A 260 6.34 24.48 37.84
CA ARG A 260 5.54 24.66 36.62
C ARG A 260 5.17 23.33 36.01
N ASP A 261 4.05 23.28 35.33
CA ASP A 261 3.59 22.16 34.53
C ASP A 261 4.43 22.05 33.26
N GLU A 262 4.65 20.83 32.78
CA GLU A 262 5.40 20.55 31.56
C GLU A 262 4.51 19.81 30.59
N HIS A 263 4.16 20.44 29.47
CA HIS A 263 3.27 19.86 28.46
C HIS A 263 3.99 18.93 27.50
N HIS A 264 5.32 18.94 27.49
CA HIS A 264 6.17 18.03 26.72
C HIS A 264 7.06 17.21 27.65
N PRO A 265 7.38 15.95 27.27
CA PRO A 265 8.37 15.15 27.99
C PRO A 265 9.71 15.87 28.13
N ARG A 266 10.09 16.21 29.37
CA ARG A 266 11.33 16.89 29.69
C ARG A 266 12.25 15.98 30.49
N VAL A 267 13.56 16.03 30.21
CA VAL A 267 14.57 15.23 30.91
C VAL A 267 14.75 15.74 32.34
N VAL A 268 14.82 14.84 33.33
CA VAL A 268 15.24 15.16 34.70
C VAL A 268 16.76 15.31 34.72
N ALA A 269 17.22 16.56 34.68
CA ALA A 269 18.62 16.92 34.50
C ALA A 269 19.56 16.35 35.57
N GLU A 270 19.12 16.29 36.81
CA GLU A 270 19.91 15.76 37.94
C GLU A 270 20.13 14.26 37.90
N LEU A 271 19.34 13.53 37.08
CA LEU A 271 19.53 12.10 36.85
C LEU A 271 20.23 11.80 35.52
N TRP A 272 20.67 12.83 34.81
CA TRP A 272 21.38 12.64 33.54
C TRP A 272 22.72 11.91 33.76
N GLY A 273 22.95 10.87 32.99
CA GLY A 273 24.14 10.04 33.12
C GLY A 273 24.06 8.95 34.20
N SER A 274 23.00 8.91 35.00
CA SER A 274 22.73 7.85 35.96
C SER A 274 22.10 6.63 35.29
N GLU A 275 22.49 5.43 35.70
CA GLU A 275 21.86 4.19 35.24
C GLU A 275 20.56 3.93 36.00
N VAL A 276 19.50 4.64 35.63
CA VAL A 276 18.18 4.41 36.21
C VAL A 276 17.61 3.09 35.73
N SER A 277 17.16 2.24 36.67
CA SER A 277 16.54 0.93 36.38
C SER A 277 15.04 0.90 36.56
N GLN A 278 14.49 1.71 37.47
CA GLN A 278 13.05 1.77 37.72
C GLN A 278 12.60 3.21 37.97
N VAL A 279 11.39 3.53 37.49
CA VAL A 279 10.68 4.76 37.81
C VAL A 279 9.25 4.38 38.18
N THR A 280 8.73 5.01 39.25
CA THR A 280 7.34 4.83 39.67
C THR A 280 6.79 6.16 40.19
N CYS A 281 5.56 6.47 39.79
CA CYS A 281 4.84 7.67 40.23
C CYS A 281 3.80 7.31 41.28
N GLY A 282 3.79 8.08 42.38
CA GLY A 282 2.66 8.17 43.27
C GLY A 282 1.74 9.31 42.84
N ARG A 283 0.76 9.70 43.69
CA ARG A 283 -0.18 10.75 43.32
C ARG A 283 0.51 12.09 43.04
N HIS A 284 1.43 12.50 43.95
CA HIS A 284 2.12 13.78 43.91
C HIS A 284 3.65 13.69 44.09
N HIS A 285 4.22 12.53 43.87
CA HIS A 285 5.68 12.29 43.96
C HIS A 285 6.15 11.23 42.98
N THR A 286 7.44 11.24 42.74
CA THR A 286 8.09 10.28 41.85
C THR A 286 9.27 9.63 42.56
N LEU A 287 9.43 8.32 42.40
CA LEU A 287 10.54 7.52 42.91
C LEU A 287 11.34 6.96 41.74
N VAL A 288 12.66 6.96 41.90
CA VAL A 288 13.61 6.46 40.92
C VAL A 288 14.65 5.63 41.60
N SER A 289 15.01 4.43 41.05
CA SER A 289 16.15 3.66 41.50
C SER A 289 17.29 3.73 40.49
N VAL A 290 18.51 3.93 41.01
CA VAL A 290 19.75 3.96 40.24
C VAL A 290 20.54 2.71 40.56
N THR A 291 20.90 1.93 39.53
CA THR A 291 21.56 0.63 39.67
C THR A 291 22.99 0.78 40.14
N SER A 292 23.77 1.70 39.57
CA SER A 292 25.19 1.89 39.86
C SER A 292 25.46 2.31 41.30
N SER A 293 24.59 3.16 41.88
CA SER A 293 24.72 3.64 43.26
C SER A 293 23.87 2.84 44.26
N LYS A 294 23.00 1.90 43.79
CA LYS A 294 21.99 1.23 44.63
C LYS A 294 21.12 2.18 45.44
N MET A 295 20.95 3.44 44.96
CA MET A 295 20.22 4.52 45.63
C MET A 295 18.81 4.66 45.08
N ILE A 296 17.91 5.06 45.98
CA ILE A 296 16.56 5.51 45.60
C ILE A 296 16.54 7.02 45.68
N TYR A 297 15.99 7.67 44.66
CA TYR A 297 15.73 9.12 44.68
C TYR A 297 14.21 9.36 44.72
N SER A 298 13.80 10.39 45.47
CA SER A 298 12.40 10.81 45.57
C SER A 298 12.30 12.29 45.32
N PHE A 299 11.29 12.73 44.60
CA PHE A 299 10.96 14.14 44.36
C PHE A 299 9.46 14.34 44.26
N GLY A 300 9.00 15.56 44.59
CA GLY A 300 7.58 15.87 44.71
C GLY A 300 7.16 16.14 46.14
N CYS A 301 5.89 15.97 46.41
CA CYS A 301 5.34 16.14 47.74
C CYS A 301 5.76 15.00 48.65
N TRP A 302 6.37 15.35 49.78
CA TRP A 302 6.84 14.40 50.77
C TRP A 302 6.36 14.78 52.17
N ILE A 303 5.68 13.88 52.85
CA ILE A 303 5.25 14.07 54.21
C ILE A 303 6.35 13.60 55.13
N HIS A 304 6.96 14.53 55.83
CA HIS A 304 8.00 14.26 56.83
C HIS A 304 7.35 13.93 58.18
N GLY A 305 7.22 12.65 58.53
CA GLY A 305 6.63 12.20 59.77
C GLY A 305 7.63 11.96 60.88
N LYS A 306 7.91 12.98 61.72
CA LYS A 306 8.29 12.73 63.11
C LYS A 306 7.17 13.32 63.99
N ARG A 307 6.45 12.45 64.66
CA ARG A 307 5.52 12.76 65.75
C ARG A 307 4.42 13.79 65.40
N GLY A 308 3.42 13.44 64.66
CA GLY A 308 2.12 14.06 64.65
C GLY A 308 1.90 15.50 64.10
N ASN A 309 2.96 16.23 63.78
CA ASN A 309 2.90 17.58 63.18
C ASN A 309 3.54 17.52 61.78
N GLY A 310 2.96 16.76 60.83
CA GLY A 310 3.47 16.58 59.50
C GLY A 310 3.51 17.87 58.67
N LYS A 311 4.68 18.53 58.57
CA LYS A 311 4.89 19.57 57.56
C LYS A 311 5.12 18.88 56.21
N MET A 312 4.26 19.18 55.22
CA MET A 312 4.50 18.79 53.84
C MET A 312 5.70 19.53 53.31
N ILE A 313 6.72 18.81 52.89
CA ILE A 313 7.90 19.37 52.22
C ILE A 313 7.83 19.01 50.73
N LYS A 314 7.81 20.00 49.88
CA LYS A 314 7.86 19.83 48.43
C LYS A 314 9.32 19.82 47.98
N LYS A 315 9.78 18.76 47.37
CA LYS A 315 11.11 18.62 46.76
C LYS A 315 11.00 18.67 45.27
N PHE A 316 11.50 19.73 44.66
CA PHE A 316 11.44 19.99 43.21
C PHE A 316 12.68 19.50 42.45
N VAL A 317 13.57 18.73 43.11
CA VAL A 317 14.70 18.02 42.54
C VAL A 317 14.79 16.63 43.13
N PRO A 318 15.36 15.65 42.40
CA PRO A 318 15.66 14.33 42.95
C PRO A 318 16.51 14.37 44.22
N PHE A 319 15.96 13.83 45.29
CA PHE A 319 16.64 13.77 46.60
C PHE A 319 16.88 12.30 46.99
N PRO A 320 18.10 11.94 47.40
CA PRO A 320 18.42 10.58 47.80
C PRO A 320 17.68 10.20 49.10
N VAL A 321 17.10 9.00 49.10
CA VAL A 321 16.54 8.36 50.27
C VAL A 321 17.68 7.62 51.02
N ASP A 322 18.05 8.07 52.19
CA ASP A 322 19.15 7.52 52.97
C ASP A 322 18.82 6.12 53.50
N LEU A 323 19.29 5.11 52.78
CA LEU A 323 19.17 3.70 53.15
C LEU A 323 20.40 3.16 53.92
N SER A 324 21.43 3.97 54.12
CA SER A 324 22.77 3.55 54.55
C SER A 324 22.84 2.88 55.92
N THR A 325 21.85 3.11 56.78
CA THR A 325 21.84 2.57 58.15
C THR A 325 21.19 1.16 58.27
N GLN A 326 20.67 0.61 57.16
CA GLN A 326 19.82 -0.58 57.21
C GLN A 326 20.29 -1.74 56.33
N TYR A 327 21.38 -1.56 55.56
CA TYR A 327 21.83 -2.56 54.60
C TYR A 327 23.26 -3.02 54.76
N ASN A 328 23.46 -4.34 54.71
CA ASN A 328 24.64 -4.96 54.15
C ASN A 328 24.49 -4.96 52.62
N HIS A 329 25.58 -4.89 51.86
CA HIS A 329 25.65 -4.79 50.39
C HIS A 329 24.99 -5.93 49.61
N ASP A 330 24.36 -6.90 50.29
CA ASP A 330 23.79 -8.14 49.74
C ASP A 330 22.36 -8.04 49.21
N TYR A 331 21.73 -6.85 49.21
CA TYR A 331 20.35 -6.68 48.79
C TYR A 331 20.21 -5.81 47.54
N THR A 332 19.40 -6.27 46.61
CA THR A 332 18.99 -5.53 45.41
C THR A 332 17.54 -5.08 45.48
N ILE A 333 17.23 -3.94 44.84
CA ILE A 333 15.88 -3.42 44.75
C ILE A 333 15.09 -4.20 43.71
N GLU A 334 14.07 -4.94 44.14
CA GLU A 334 13.20 -5.71 43.26
C GLU A 334 12.10 -4.84 42.68
N LYS A 335 11.42 -4.07 43.53
CA LYS A 335 10.26 -3.26 43.12
C LYS A 335 10.13 -2.00 43.96
N LEU A 336 9.87 -0.85 43.29
CA LEU A 336 9.41 0.39 43.91
C LEU A 336 7.92 0.50 43.78
N VAL A 337 7.24 0.96 44.84
CA VAL A 337 5.81 1.22 44.84
C VAL A 337 5.56 2.58 45.46
N ALA A 338 4.82 3.43 44.74
CA ALA A 338 4.41 4.73 45.21
C ALA A 338 2.87 4.78 45.25
N GLY A 339 2.32 5.10 46.38
CA GLY A 339 0.88 5.29 46.59
C GLY A 339 0.52 6.78 46.62
N GLU A 340 -0.51 7.15 47.34
CA GLU A 340 -0.90 8.56 47.49
C GLU A 340 0.15 9.35 48.29
N ASN A 341 0.37 8.96 49.56
CA ASN A 341 1.32 9.59 50.47
C ASN A 341 2.32 8.60 51.08
N HIS A 342 2.45 7.43 50.48
CA HIS A 342 3.28 6.32 50.98
C HIS A 342 4.22 5.84 49.87
N SER A 343 5.41 5.44 50.26
CA SER A 343 6.39 4.86 49.38
C SER A 343 6.95 3.59 49.96
N PHE A 344 7.19 2.61 49.09
CA PHE A 344 7.68 1.32 49.48
C PHE A 344 8.83 0.88 48.54
N ALA A 345 9.76 0.13 49.07
CA ALA A 345 10.81 -0.57 48.34
C ALA A 345 10.90 -2.01 48.78
N LEU A 346 10.70 -2.92 47.85
CA LEU A 346 10.86 -4.36 48.09
C LEU A 346 12.27 -4.76 47.68
N PHE A 347 12.96 -5.48 48.54
CA PHE A 347 14.31 -5.93 48.35
C PHE A 347 14.43 -7.43 48.47
N PHE A 348 15.36 -7.97 47.68
CA PHE A 348 15.63 -9.36 47.72
C PHE A 348 17.14 -9.60 47.98
N LYS A 349 17.49 -10.71 48.59
CA LYS A 349 18.88 -11.05 48.98
C LYS A 349 19.55 -11.76 47.82
N GLU A 350 20.68 -11.28 47.34
CA GLU A 350 21.52 -12.01 46.38
C GLU A 350 22.13 -13.24 47.07
N LEU A 351 21.61 -14.41 46.78
CA LEU A 351 22.26 -15.69 47.10
C LEU A 351 23.24 -15.98 45.95
N GLY A 352 24.52 -15.89 46.22
CA GLY A 352 25.71 -15.92 45.40
C GLY A 352 25.84 -17.00 44.29
N ASN A 353 24.92 -17.00 43.31
CA ASN A 353 25.06 -17.71 42.06
C ASN A 353 24.86 -16.72 40.91
N GLU A 354 25.89 -16.51 40.13
CA GLU A 354 26.01 -15.56 38.99
C GLU A 354 24.97 -15.73 37.82
N SER A 355 23.88 -16.37 38.00
CA SER A 355 22.91 -16.64 36.92
C SER A 355 21.51 -16.03 37.06
N ALA A 356 21.31 -15.17 38.05
CA ALA A 356 19.98 -14.54 38.26
C ALA A 356 19.98 -13.02 38.00
N MET A 357 20.55 -12.53 36.92
CA MET A 357 20.06 -11.31 36.33
C MET A 357 18.61 -11.57 36.02
N SER A 358 17.70 -10.78 36.63
CA SER A 358 16.26 -10.89 36.54
C SER A 358 15.84 -10.97 35.07
N LYS A 359 15.72 -12.18 34.57
CA LYS A 359 15.06 -12.40 33.28
C LYS A 359 13.67 -11.83 33.45
N PRO A 360 13.21 -10.90 32.56
CA PRO A 360 11.85 -10.41 32.60
C PRO A 360 10.95 -11.65 32.65
N ASN A 361 10.11 -11.71 33.66
CA ASN A 361 9.26 -12.89 33.89
C ASN A 361 8.45 -13.13 32.59
N PRO A 362 8.70 -14.22 31.85
CA PRO A 362 8.11 -14.44 30.54
C PRO A 362 6.57 -14.54 30.57
N SER A 363 5.99 -14.65 31.77
CA SER A 363 4.53 -14.66 31.97
C SER A 363 3.85 -13.28 31.91
N ARG A 364 4.61 -12.18 31.82
CA ARG A 364 4.07 -10.80 31.82
C ARG A 364 4.01 -10.15 30.43
N GLY A 365 4.46 -10.82 29.39
CA GLY A 365 4.42 -10.33 28.01
C GLY A 365 3.37 -10.99 27.13
N ILE A 366 2.99 -10.33 26.05
CA ILE A 366 2.14 -10.95 25.00
C ILE A 366 2.87 -12.15 24.39
N VAL A 367 2.08 -13.11 23.90
CA VAL A 367 2.65 -14.32 23.29
C VAL A 367 3.25 -13.95 21.92
N THR A 368 4.54 -14.19 21.75
CA THR A 368 5.23 -13.98 20.50
C THR A 368 5.86 -15.30 20.03
N LEU A 369 5.89 -15.49 18.71
CA LEU A 369 6.55 -16.63 18.09
C LEU A 369 8.05 -16.58 18.40
N ASN A 370 8.63 -17.72 18.77
CA ASN A 370 10.07 -17.85 19.00
C ASN A 370 10.59 -19.20 18.52
N GLU A 371 11.91 -19.31 18.34
CA GLU A 371 12.54 -20.52 17.78
C GLU A 371 12.22 -21.78 18.60
N ARG A 372 12.20 -21.69 19.93
CA ARG A 372 11.90 -22.84 20.79
C ARG A 372 10.49 -23.39 20.59
N MET A 373 9.49 -22.51 20.35
CA MET A 373 8.12 -22.93 20.01
C MET A 373 8.13 -23.67 18.68
N ILE A 374 8.79 -23.11 17.68
CA ILE A 374 8.89 -23.67 16.33
C ILE A 374 9.55 -25.04 16.38
N ASP A 375 10.70 -25.16 17.07
CA ASP A 375 11.42 -26.42 17.18
C ASP A 375 10.63 -27.50 17.92
N ARG A 376 9.81 -27.12 18.92
CA ARG A 376 8.87 -28.06 19.55
C ARG A 376 7.78 -28.52 18.60
N TRP A 377 7.19 -27.62 17.83
CA TRP A 377 6.16 -27.96 16.87
C TRP A 377 6.69 -28.89 15.76
N VAL A 378 7.94 -28.65 15.33
CA VAL A 378 8.61 -29.45 14.29
C VAL A 378 9.07 -30.80 14.80
N SER A 379 9.55 -30.89 16.05
CA SER A 379 10.06 -32.12 16.65
C SER A 379 8.98 -33.06 17.18
N GLU A 380 7.70 -32.72 17.04
CA GLU A 380 6.53 -33.51 17.47
C GLU A 380 6.59 -33.91 18.97
N ARG A 381 7.32 -33.17 19.80
CA ARG A 381 7.40 -33.42 21.24
C ARG A 381 6.10 -33.15 21.97
N ASP A 382 5.23 -32.33 21.41
CA ASP A 382 3.95 -31.94 21.97
C ASP A 382 2.79 -32.63 21.23
N SER A 383 1.67 -32.87 21.93
CA SER A 383 0.45 -33.38 21.28
C SER A 383 -0.10 -32.39 20.26
N TRP A 384 -0.69 -32.87 19.16
CA TRP A 384 -1.34 -32.02 18.13
C TRP A 384 -2.35 -31.02 18.72
N VAL A 385 -3.07 -31.41 19.75
CA VAL A 385 -4.03 -30.52 20.42
C VAL A 385 -3.33 -29.30 21.04
N THR A 386 -2.17 -29.51 21.61
CA THR A 386 -1.32 -28.44 22.19
C THR A 386 -0.78 -27.53 21.09
N ILE A 387 -0.19 -28.13 20.07
CA ILE A 387 0.37 -27.40 18.90
C ILE A 387 -0.73 -26.55 18.24
N LYS A 388 -1.90 -27.13 17.95
CA LYS A 388 -3.05 -26.41 17.38
C LYS A 388 -3.49 -25.24 18.24
N ARG A 389 -3.51 -25.40 19.57
CA ARG A 389 -3.86 -24.35 20.50
C ARG A 389 -2.84 -23.20 20.48
N GLU A 390 -1.54 -23.51 20.45
CA GLU A 390 -0.47 -22.52 20.38
C GLU A 390 -0.48 -21.78 19.04
N ILE A 391 -0.63 -22.48 17.90
CA ILE A 391 -0.80 -21.89 16.57
C ILE A 391 -1.99 -20.92 16.58
N THR A 392 -3.15 -21.39 17.04
CA THR A 392 -4.34 -20.56 17.10
C THR A 392 -4.07 -19.30 17.91
N LYS A 393 -3.43 -19.43 19.07
CA LYS A 393 -3.15 -18.31 19.98
C LYS A 393 -2.27 -17.23 19.37
N VAL A 394 -1.22 -17.62 18.62
CA VAL A 394 -0.31 -16.67 17.99
C VAL A 394 -0.90 -16.07 16.71
N PHE A 395 -1.47 -16.89 15.84
CA PHE A 395 -1.90 -16.48 14.51
C PHE A 395 -3.30 -15.85 14.47
N SER A 396 -4.10 -15.98 15.54
CA SER A 396 -5.37 -15.25 15.66
C SER A 396 -5.22 -13.80 16.13
N SER A 397 -4.01 -13.38 16.50
CA SER A 397 -3.75 -12.03 17.00
C SER A 397 -2.74 -11.29 16.13
N ALA A 398 -3.17 -10.18 15.54
CA ALA A 398 -2.29 -9.29 14.81
C ALA A 398 -1.18 -8.71 15.70
N ALA A 399 -1.47 -8.41 16.98
CA ALA A 399 -0.49 -7.92 17.94
C ALA A 399 0.60 -8.96 18.23
N CYS A 400 0.22 -10.24 18.42
CA CYS A 400 1.17 -11.32 18.61
C CYS A 400 2.05 -11.53 17.37
N LEU A 401 1.46 -11.51 16.16
CA LEU A 401 2.21 -11.61 14.92
C LEU A 401 3.14 -10.41 14.72
N ASN A 402 2.64 -9.19 14.84
CA ASN A 402 3.44 -7.98 14.71
C ASN A 402 4.58 -7.94 15.73
N GLY A 403 4.32 -8.38 16.96
CA GLY A 403 5.32 -8.49 18.04
C GLY A 403 6.38 -9.55 17.81
N SER A 404 6.01 -10.65 17.13
CA SER A 404 6.95 -11.76 16.82
C SER A 404 8.09 -11.32 15.90
N PHE A 405 7.88 -10.29 15.08
CA PHE A 405 8.82 -9.84 14.05
C PHE A 405 9.50 -8.49 14.35
N LEU A 406 9.43 -8.00 15.60
CA LEU A 406 10.07 -6.74 16.00
C LEU A 406 11.59 -6.85 16.23
N LYS A 407 12.08 -8.00 16.65
CA LYS A 407 13.47 -8.18 17.11
C LYS A 407 14.49 -8.40 16.00
N ALA A 408 14.06 -8.55 14.75
CA ALA A 408 14.97 -8.91 13.68
C ALA A 408 15.23 -7.73 12.73
N ARG A 409 16.38 -7.11 12.82
CA ARG A 409 16.98 -6.33 11.73
C ARG A 409 17.16 -7.28 10.53
N CYS A 410 16.39 -7.14 9.48
CA CYS A 410 16.47 -7.89 8.20
C CYS A 410 16.30 -9.42 8.24
N VAL A 411 16.38 -10.07 9.37
CA VAL A 411 16.38 -11.54 9.51
C VAL A 411 14.99 -12.11 9.84
N ALA A 412 14.02 -11.28 10.27
CA ALA A 412 12.67 -11.73 10.63
C ALA A 412 11.91 -12.37 9.47
N SER A 413 12.15 -11.89 8.26
CA SER A 413 11.62 -12.55 7.08
C SER A 413 12.24 -13.95 6.91
N ILE A 414 13.53 -14.12 7.19
CA ILE A 414 14.23 -15.39 7.05
C ILE A 414 13.72 -16.42 8.07
N TYR A 415 13.46 -16.05 9.34
CA TYR A 415 12.95 -16.99 10.34
C TYR A 415 11.49 -17.40 10.08
N PHE A 416 10.63 -16.51 9.63
CA PHE A 416 9.31 -16.88 9.14
C PHE A 416 9.43 -17.80 7.92
N PHE A 417 10.41 -17.55 7.04
CA PHE A 417 10.72 -18.34 5.87
C PHE A 417 11.28 -19.72 6.22
N VAL A 418 12.23 -19.78 7.13
CA VAL A 418 12.82 -21.04 7.62
C VAL A 418 11.76 -21.90 8.31
N TYR A 419 10.84 -21.28 9.04
CA TYR A 419 9.73 -21.96 9.68
C TYR A 419 8.77 -22.62 8.67
N PHE A 420 8.31 -21.87 7.67
CA PHE A 420 7.47 -22.45 6.61
C PHE A 420 8.24 -23.45 5.72
N HIS A 421 9.54 -23.25 5.53
CA HIS A 421 10.38 -24.22 4.84
C HIS A 421 10.54 -25.50 5.69
N LYS A 422 10.82 -25.39 6.96
CA LYS A 422 10.87 -26.54 7.88
C LYS A 422 9.52 -27.27 7.99
N LEU A 423 8.40 -26.56 8.04
CA LEU A 423 7.07 -27.17 7.96
C LEU A 423 6.82 -27.89 6.61
N ARG A 424 7.43 -27.43 5.53
CA ARG A 424 7.34 -28.06 4.22
C ARG A 424 8.31 -29.24 4.08
N GLU A 425 9.46 -29.23 4.69
CA GLU A 425 10.41 -30.34 4.72
C GLU A 425 9.86 -31.53 5.52
N LEU A 426 9.05 -31.30 6.54
CA LEU A 426 8.31 -32.34 7.25
C LEU A 426 7.31 -33.08 6.34
N ASN A 427 6.82 -32.41 5.27
CA ASN A 427 5.99 -33.04 4.24
C ASN A 427 6.62 -34.27 3.57
N CYS A 428 7.96 -34.38 3.58
CA CYS A 428 8.66 -35.49 2.97
C CYS A 428 8.70 -36.74 3.86
N ARG A 429 8.42 -36.60 5.17
CA ARG A 429 8.53 -37.71 6.14
C ARG A 429 7.20 -38.26 6.65
N GLN A 430 6.17 -37.39 6.74
CA GLN A 430 4.79 -37.78 7.08
C GLN A 430 3.80 -36.85 6.33
N PRO A 431 3.12 -37.30 5.26
CA PRO A 431 2.42 -36.40 4.34
C PRO A 431 1.16 -35.72 4.89
N GLU A 432 0.57 -36.17 5.98
CA GLU A 432 -0.72 -35.66 6.46
C GLU A 432 -0.62 -34.51 7.49
N MET A 433 0.33 -34.53 8.39
CA MET A 433 0.42 -33.59 9.52
C MET A 433 0.80 -32.15 9.16
N PRO A 434 1.75 -31.89 8.26
CA PRO A 434 2.15 -30.52 7.90
C PRO A 434 1.09 -29.76 7.09
N LEU A 435 0.28 -30.47 6.26
CA LEU A 435 -0.85 -29.87 5.53
C LEU A 435 -1.92 -29.37 6.50
N ILE A 436 -2.19 -30.10 7.57
CA ILE A 436 -3.15 -29.73 8.61
C ILE A 436 -2.67 -28.48 9.37
N CYS A 437 -1.36 -28.38 9.68
CA CYS A 437 -0.79 -27.19 10.32
C CYS A 437 -0.93 -25.93 9.45
N VAL A 438 -0.60 -26.02 8.17
CA VAL A 438 -0.72 -24.90 7.22
C VAL A 438 -2.17 -24.49 7.04
N SER A 439 -3.08 -25.44 6.85
CA SER A 439 -4.52 -25.19 6.76
C SER A 439 -5.06 -24.48 8.00
N GLN A 440 -4.62 -24.90 9.19
CA GLN A 440 -5.02 -24.25 10.45
C GLN A 440 -4.51 -22.80 10.52
N VAL A 441 -3.25 -22.56 10.14
CA VAL A 441 -2.68 -21.20 10.10
C VAL A 441 -3.46 -20.32 9.13
N VAL A 442 -3.72 -20.79 7.91
CA VAL A 442 -4.46 -20.02 6.89
C VAL A 442 -5.85 -19.65 7.41
N LYS A 443 -6.59 -20.61 7.91
CA LYS A 443 -7.95 -20.40 8.47
C LYS A 443 -7.95 -19.36 9.60
N VAL A 444 -7.01 -19.45 10.51
CA VAL A 444 -6.92 -18.55 11.67
C VAL A 444 -6.49 -17.15 11.23
N VAL A 445 -5.54 -17.03 10.30
CA VAL A 445 -5.10 -15.74 9.76
C VAL A 445 -6.21 -15.06 8.96
N GLU A 446 -6.98 -15.82 8.20
CA GLU A 446 -8.14 -15.29 7.47
C GLU A 446 -9.18 -14.71 8.45
N GLN A 447 -9.52 -15.45 9.50
CA GLN A 447 -10.45 -14.96 10.54
C GLN A 447 -9.90 -13.71 11.24
N MET A 448 -8.61 -13.69 11.56
CA MET A 448 -7.94 -12.53 12.16
C MET A 448 -8.02 -11.32 11.22
N LEU A 449 -7.70 -11.46 9.92
CA LEU A 449 -7.80 -10.37 8.95
C LEU A 449 -9.23 -9.80 8.92
N ARG A 450 -10.26 -10.64 8.85
CA ARG A 450 -11.67 -10.20 8.83
C ARG A 450 -12.06 -9.40 10.07
N SER A 451 -11.40 -9.61 11.21
CA SER A 451 -11.66 -8.93 12.48
C SER A 451 -10.84 -7.64 12.70
N LEU A 452 -9.91 -7.29 11.81
CA LEU A 452 -9.08 -6.10 11.96
C LEU A 452 -9.89 -4.80 11.91
N ASN A 453 -9.48 -3.83 12.73
CA ASN A 453 -10.04 -2.48 12.70
C ASN A 453 -9.63 -1.77 11.39
N PRO A 454 -10.56 -1.11 10.68
CA PRO A 454 -10.24 -0.29 9.50
C PRO A 454 -9.47 0.99 9.84
N ASN A 455 -9.54 1.49 11.08
CA ASN A 455 -8.88 2.71 11.55
C ASN A 455 -7.85 2.37 12.64
N PRO A 456 -6.73 1.71 12.32
CA PRO A 456 -5.75 1.31 13.30
C PRO A 456 -4.92 2.52 13.76
N VAL A 457 -4.65 2.60 15.06
CA VAL A 457 -3.77 3.62 15.63
C VAL A 457 -2.32 3.14 15.57
N GLY A 458 -1.45 4.01 15.04
CA GLY A 458 0.00 3.77 14.97
C GLY A 458 0.44 2.84 13.84
N VAL A 459 1.62 3.16 13.32
CA VAL A 459 2.20 2.44 12.16
C VAL A 459 2.54 0.97 12.43
N GLU A 460 2.66 0.58 13.68
CA GLU A 460 3.01 -0.80 14.06
C GLU A 460 1.90 -1.80 13.76
N SER A 461 0.64 -1.35 13.84
CA SER A 461 -0.53 -2.16 13.51
C SER A 461 -0.59 -2.53 12.04
N LEU A 462 -0.04 -1.68 11.14
CA LEU A 462 0.00 -1.91 9.70
C LEU A 462 1.02 -2.98 9.27
N ARG A 463 1.89 -3.44 10.16
CA ARG A 463 2.90 -4.47 9.86
C ARG A 463 2.29 -5.78 9.37
N ILE A 464 1.10 -6.12 9.81
CA ILE A 464 0.39 -7.33 9.37
C ILE A 464 0.18 -7.37 7.84
N TYR A 465 0.00 -6.21 7.20
CA TYR A 465 -0.17 -6.08 5.75
C TYR A 465 1.12 -6.37 4.94
N PHE A 466 2.27 -6.50 5.63
CA PHE A 466 3.53 -6.96 5.04
C PHE A 466 3.81 -8.43 5.36
N LEU A 467 3.33 -8.92 6.50
CA LEU A 467 3.55 -10.31 6.93
C LEU A 467 2.64 -11.29 6.19
N VAL A 468 1.38 -10.94 5.99
CA VAL A 468 0.40 -11.83 5.33
C VAL A 468 0.74 -12.10 3.87
N PRO A 469 1.19 -11.13 3.04
CA PRO A 469 1.65 -11.42 1.68
C PRO A 469 2.75 -12.48 1.60
N GLU A 470 3.68 -12.47 2.56
CA GLU A 470 4.73 -13.48 2.62
C GLU A 470 4.18 -14.90 2.88
N LEU A 471 3.14 -15.01 3.69
CA LEU A 471 2.41 -16.25 3.91
C LEU A 471 1.71 -16.71 2.61
N ILE A 472 0.98 -15.79 1.95
CA ILE A 472 0.24 -16.07 0.71
C ILE A 472 1.16 -16.60 -0.39
N GLY A 473 2.37 -16.03 -0.51
CA GLY A 473 3.35 -16.46 -1.50
C GLY A 473 3.79 -17.93 -1.38
N ARG A 474 3.52 -18.58 -0.22
CA ARG A 474 4.03 -19.92 0.12
C ARG A 474 2.98 -21.00 0.30
N ILE A 475 1.71 -20.64 0.39
CA ILE A 475 0.61 -21.59 0.53
C ILE A 475 0.16 -22.18 -0.81
N GLN A 476 -0.57 -23.31 -0.75
CA GLN A 476 -1.12 -23.97 -1.93
C GLN A 476 -2.19 -23.12 -2.63
N LYS A 477 -2.38 -23.37 -3.92
CA LYS A 477 -3.25 -22.56 -4.79
C LYS A 477 -4.68 -22.40 -4.26
N GLN A 478 -5.28 -23.46 -3.76
CA GLN A 478 -6.68 -23.51 -3.34
C GLN A 478 -6.99 -22.59 -2.13
N GLN A 479 -6.03 -22.42 -1.21
CA GLN A 479 -6.17 -21.58 -0.01
C GLN A 479 -5.73 -20.13 -0.24
N ARG A 480 -5.06 -19.87 -1.38
CA ARG A 480 -4.47 -18.57 -1.69
C ARG A 480 -5.52 -17.51 -1.97
N THR A 481 -6.53 -17.84 -2.76
CA THR A 481 -7.53 -16.86 -3.24
C THR A 481 -8.34 -16.28 -2.10
N GLU A 482 -8.84 -17.10 -1.16
CA GLU A 482 -9.62 -16.64 0.00
C GLU A 482 -8.81 -15.73 0.93
N LEU A 483 -7.56 -16.13 1.22
CA LEU A 483 -6.69 -15.31 2.08
C LEU A 483 -6.27 -14.00 1.38
N THR A 484 -6.07 -14.04 0.05
CA THR A 484 -5.77 -12.82 -0.73
C THR A 484 -6.97 -11.89 -0.76
N GLU A 485 -8.18 -12.44 -0.87
CA GLU A 485 -9.43 -11.66 -0.82
C GLU A 485 -9.61 -10.98 0.54
N ALA A 486 -9.42 -11.73 1.63
CA ALA A 486 -9.51 -11.18 2.98
C ALA A 486 -8.47 -10.04 3.19
N LEU A 487 -7.24 -10.23 2.71
CA LEU A 487 -6.20 -9.22 2.75
C LEU A 487 -6.57 -7.97 1.93
N ALA A 488 -6.97 -8.16 0.66
CA ALA A 488 -7.35 -7.07 -0.23
C ALA A 488 -8.52 -6.25 0.34
N SER A 489 -9.56 -6.95 0.82
CA SER A 489 -10.72 -6.31 1.43
C SER A 489 -10.33 -5.43 2.62
N LYS A 490 -9.39 -5.89 3.45
CA LYS A 490 -8.93 -5.12 4.62
C LYS A 490 -8.03 -3.95 4.25
N ILE A 491 -7.14 -4.11 3.28
CA ILE A 491 -6.35 -2.98 2.78
C ILE A 491 -7.28 -1.89 2.25
N LEU A 492 -8.29 -2.24 1.45
CA LEU A 492 -9.22 -1.28 0.86
C LEU A 492 -10.16 -0.60 1.88
N GLN A 493 -10.30 -1.17 3.07
CA GLN A 493 -11.09 -0.60 4.18
C GLN A 493 -10.29 0.35 5.07
N LEU A 494 -8.98 0.42 4.93
CA LEU A 494 -8.14 1.35 5.70
C LEU A 494 -8.52 2.81 5.43
N ASP A 495 -8.34 3.66 6.43
CA ASP A 495 -8.50 5.10 6.26
C ASP A 495 -7.42 5.71 5.33
N ALA A 496 -7.66 6.93 4.86
CA ALA A 496 -6.79 7.60 3.90
C ALA A 496 -5.34 7.82 4.41
N ASP A 497 -5.17 8.04 5.71
CA ASP A 497 -3.84 8.28 6.28
C ASP A 497 -3.07 6.97 6.43
N SER A 498 -3.74 5.89 6.83
CA SER A 498 -3.18 4.53 6.83
C SER A 498 -2.79 4.08 5.43
N HIS A 499 -3.58 4.41 4.39
CA HIS A 499 -3.21 4.15 2.99
C HIS A 499 -1.92 4.87 2.59
N LYS A 500 -1.79 6.18 2.87
CA LYS A 500 -0.57 6.95 2.59
C LYS A 500 0.65 6.36 3.29
N VAL A 501 0.48 5.93 4.54
CA VAL A 501 1.55 5.27 5.29
C VAL A 501 1.94 3.95 4.63
N LEU A 502 0.97 3.13 4.22
CA LEU A 502 1.21 1.86 3.55
C LEU A 502 1.93 2.05 2.21
N GLU A 503 1.49 2.98 1.36
CA GLU A 503 2.12 3.34 0.09
C GLU A 503 3.55 3.85 0.29
N LYS A 504 3.78 4.70 1.30
CA LYS A 504 5.12 5.17 1.68
C LYS A 504 6.05 4.03 2.10
N TYR A 505 5.53 3.00 2.73
CA TYR A 505 6.32 1.81 3.06
C TYR A 505 6.57 0.93 1.84
N TRP A 506 5.56 0.74 0.96
CA TRP A 506 5.74 0.03 -0.31
C TRP A 506 6.81 0.68 -1.18
N SER A 507 6.84 2.02 -1.25
CA SER A 507 7.87 2.74 -2.01
C SER A 507 9.31 2.52 -1.49
N LYS A 508 9.46 2.02 -0.26
CA LYS A 508 10.77 1.73 0.38
C LYS A 508 11.10 0.24 0.42
N LEU A 509 10.21 -0.64 -0.03
CA LEU A 509 10.50 -2.06 -0.08
C LEU A 509 11.62 -2.35 -1.09
N PRO A 510 12.47 -3.36 -0.84
CA PRO A 510 13.34 -3.91 -1.87
C PRO A 510 12.53 -4.40 -3.09
N ASP A 511 13.09 -4.30 -4.28
CA ASP A 511 12.38 -4.61 -5.54
C ASP A 511 11.91 -6.06 -5.61
N ASP A 512 12.68 -7.01 -5.09
CA ASP A 512 12.30 -8.42 -5.01
C ASP A 512 11.03 -8.64 -4.18
N ARG A 513 10.86 -7.87 -3.10
CA ARG A 513 9.68 -7.91 -2.23
C ARG A 513 8.47 -7.26 -2.89
N LEU A 514 8.69 -6.13 -3.55
CA LEU A 514 7.63 -5.43 -4.28
C LEU A 514 7.16 -6.28 -5.48
N LYS A 515 8.08 -6.88 -6.24
CA LYS A 515 7.78 -7.87 -7.30
C LYS A 515 7.00 -9.08 -6.77
N SER A 516 7.35 -9.56 -5.57
CA SER A 516 6.60 -10.64 -4.92
C SER A 516 5.15 -10.23 -4.60
N LEU A 517 4.94 -9.01 -4.13
CA LEU A 517 3.62 -8.46 -3.83
C LEU A 517 2.77 -8.32 -5.12
N VAL A 518 3.33 -7.77 -6.19
CA VAL A 518 2.71 -7.71 -7.52
C VAL A 518 2.29 -9.10 -7.97
N LYS A 519 3.21 -10.08 -7.89
CA LYS A 519 2.97 -11.47 -8.32
C LYS A 519 1.81 -12.13 -7.58
N ILE A 520 1.60 -11.83 -6.28
CA ILE A 520 0.50 -12.37 -5.49
C ILE A 520 -0.84 -11.93 -6.07
N PHE A 521 -1.05 -10.62 -6.22
CA PHE A 521 -2.33 -10.08 -6.69
C PHE A 521 -2.55 -10.34 -8.18
N ARG A 522 -1.49 -10.28 -9.01
CA ARG A 522 -1.58 -10.66 -10.42
C ARG A 522 -2.02 -12.11 -10.60
N LYS A 523 -1.39 -13.07 -9.89
CA LYS A 523 -1.78 -14.47 -9.95
C LYS A 523 -3.19 -14.73 -9.44
N ALA A 524 -3.60 -14.05 -8.37
CA ALA A 524 -4.96 -14.15 -7.86
C ALA A 524 -5.98 -13.62 -8.87
N SER A 525 -5.69 -12.49 -9.53
CA SER A 525 -6.51 -11.94 -10.61
C SER A 525 -6.60 -12.88 -11.82
N ALA A 526 -5.46 -13.42 -12.27
CA ALA A 526 -5.38 -14.39 -13.36
C ALA A 526 -6.22 -15.63 -13.08
N GLU A 527 -6.18 -16.13 -11.85
CA GLU A 527 -6.95 -17.31 -11.44
C GLU A 527 -8.47 -17.04 -11.45
N LEU A 528 -8.90 -15.85 -11.01
CA LEU A 528 -10.31 -15.46 -11.10
C LEU A 528 -10.76 -15.29 -12.55
N ILE A 529 -9.96 -14.64 -13.40
CA ILE A 529 -10.24 -14.48 -14.82
C ILE A 529 -10.39 -15.85 -15.48
N GLY A 530 -9.48 -16.79 -15.22
CA GLY A 530 -9.59 -18.17 -15.73
C GLY A 530 -10.80 -18.94 -15.17
N GLN A 531 -11.31 -18.60 -13.98
CA GLN A 531 -12.57 -19.16 -13.48
C GLN A 531 -13.79 -18.56 -14.20
N ILE A 532 -13.76 -17.24 -14.45
CA ILE A 532 -14.79 -16.51 -15.19
C ILE A 532 -14.88 -17.06 -16.62
N SER A 533 -13.74 -17.22 -17.31
CA SER A 533 -13.69 -17.80 -18.66
C SER A 533 -14.29 -19.22 -18.74
N ARG A 534 -14.29 -19.96 -17.63
CA ARG A 534 -14.94 -21.29 -17.52
C ARG A 534 -16.39 -21.22 -17.02
N GLY A 535 -17.03 -20.04 -17.04
CA GLY A 535 -18.44 -19.86 -16.71
C GLY A 535 -18.75 -19.80 -15.20
N LYS A 536 -17.77 -19.59 -14.31
CA LYS A 536 -18.05 -19.36 -12.88
C LYS A 536 -18.48 -17.91 -12.66
N ILE A 537 -19.75 -17.73 -12.36
CA ILE A 537 -20.38 -16.43 -12.10
C ILE A 537 -20.02 -15.89 -10.69
N ASN A 538 -20.11 -14.57 -10.50
CA ASN A 538 -19.91 -13.82 -9.24
C ASN A 538 -18.46 -13.71 -8.72
N GLN A 539 -17.45 -13.87 -9.57
CA GLN A 539 -16.06 -13.68 -9.21
C GLN A 539 -15.53 -12.26 -9.53
N ASP A 540 -16.30 -11.47 -10.26
CA ASP A 540 -15.96 -10.13 -10.72
C ASP A 540 -15.74 -9.12 -9.58
N ILE A 541 -16.49 -9.22 -8.47
CA ILE A 541 -16.34 -8.37 -7.29
C ILE A 541 -14.97 -8.58 -6.63
N HIS A 542 -14.51 -9.82 -6.54
CA HIS A 542 -13.19 -10.14 -5.98
C HIS A 542 -12.08 -9.70 -6.93
N LEU A 543 -12.29 -9.85 -8.24
CA LEU A 543 -11.35 -9.38 -9.26
C LEU A 543 -11.13 -7.87 -9.16
N GLU A 544 -12.18 -7.07 -9.03
CA GLU A 544 -12.05 -5.61 -8.90
C GLU A 544 -11.25 -5.21 -7.67
N LYS A 545 -11.39 -5.92 -6.53
CA LYS A 545 -10.59 -5.67 -5.32
C LYS A 545 -9.09 -5.91 -5.58
N PHE A 546 -8.76 -7.01 -6.24
CA PHE A 546 -7.34 -7.34 -6.53
C PHE A 546 -6.72 -6.34 -7.48
N LEU A 547 -7.46 -5.92 -8.52
CA LEU A 547 -7.01 -4.92 -9.47
C LEU A 547 -6.81 -3.55 -8.82
N LYS A 548 -7.67 -3.15 -7.86
CA LYS A 548 -7.48 -1.92 -7.07
C LYS A 548 -6.16 -1.94 -6.28
N ILE A 549 -5.84 -3.06 -5.63
CA ILE A 549 -4.55 -3.18 -4.92
C ILE A 549 -3.38 -3.13 -5.90
N LEU A 550 -3.48 -3.85 -7.02
CA LEU A 550 -2.45 -3.79 -8.07
C LEU A 550 -2.26 -2.35 -8.59
N GLN A 551 -3.34 -1.59 -8.75
CA GLN A 551 -3.28 -0.20 -9.18
C GLN A 551 -2.57 0.69 -8.15
N MET A 552 -2.83 0.49 -6.84
CA MET A 552 -2.10 1.20 -5.78
C MET A 552 -0.60 0.90 -5.86
N ILE A 553 -0.23 -0.37 -6.02
CA ILE A 553 1.18 -0.77 -6.14
C ILE A 553 1.79 -0.20 -7.43
N TYR A 554 1.08 -0.25 -8.55
CA TYR A 554 1.51 0.31 -9.84
C TYR A 554 1.80 1.82 -9.71
N LYS A 555 0.88 2.59 -9.11
CA LYS A 555 1.08 4.02 -8.83
C LYS A 555 2.32 4.29 -7.96
N VAL A 556 2.54 3.46 -6.94
CA VAL A 556 3.76 3.56 -6.10
C VAL A 556 5.02 3.28 -6.92
N CYS A 557 5.01 2.30 -7.82
CA CYS A 557 6.15 2.00 -8.70
C CYS A 557 6.45 3.17 -9.64
N CYS A 558 5.44 3.75 -10.27
CA CYS A 558 5.60 4.88 -11.18
C CYS A 558 6.09 6.14 -10.44
N SER A 559 5.48 6.49 -9.29
CA SER A 559 5.84 7.70 -8.54
C SER A 559 7.21 7.62 -7.87
N ALA A 560 7.69 6.44 -7.51
CA ALA A 560 8.99 6.22 -6.88
C ALA A 560 10.08 5.82 -7.90
N ASN A 561 9.79 5.85 -9.19
CA ASN A 561 10.69 5.46 -10.29
C ASN A 561 11.40 4.12 -10.04
N ARG A 562 10.61 3.08 -9.71
CA ARG A 562 11.11 1.74 -9.37
C ARG A 562 11.36 0.92 -10.62
N ASP A 563 12.43 0.13 -10.61
CA ASP A 563 12.78 -0.79 -11.71
C ASP A 563 11.89 -2.06 -11.70
N ILE A 564 10.60 -1.85 -11.90
CA ILE A 564 9.62 -2.93 -12.08
C ILE A 564 8.96 -2.72 -13.45
N PRO A 565 9.27 -3.58 -14.43
CA PRO A 565 8.75 -3.41 -15.78
C PRO A 565 7.22 -3.56 -15.80
N ASN A 566 6.54 -2.78 -16.63
CA ASN A 566 5.09 -2.82 -16.81
C ASN A 566 4.58 -4.24 -17.14
N ARG A 567 5.36 -5.03 -17.87
CA ARG A 567 5.05 -6.45 -18.19
C ARG A 567 4.79 -7.32 -16.96
N ASP A 568 5.35 -6.97 -15.78
CA ASP A 568 5.14 -7.73 -14.54
C ASP A 568 3.72 -7.56 -13.99
N PHE A 569 2.98 -6.54 -14.41
CA PHE A 569 1.58 -6.28 -14.05
C PHE A 569 0.60 -6.91 -15.03
N ILE A 570 1.02 -7.26 -16.26
CA ILE A 570 0.16 -7.79 -17.30
C ILE A 570 -0.40 -9.16 -16.90
N ILE A 571 -1.71 -9.34 -17.09
CA ILE A 571 -2.47 -10.55 -16.83
C ILE A 571 -2.83 -11.17 -18.19
N HIS A 572 -2.09 -12.18 -18.63
CA HIS A 572 -2.26 -12.80 -19.95
C HIS A 572 -3.59 -13.54 -20.10
N GLU A 573 -4.18 -14.01 -19.00
CA GLU A 573 -5.48 -14.71 -18.96
C GLU A 573 -6.65 -13.82 -19.40
N ILE A 574 -6.43 -12.51 -19.55
CA ILE A 574 -7.41 -11.60 -20.19
C ILE A 574 -7.67 -12.00 -21.62
N ASN A 575 -6.67 -12.49 -22.35
CA ASN A 575 -6.85 -13.00 -23.72
C ASN A 575 -7.80 -14.19 -23.76
N ASP A 576 -7.67 -15.15 -22.84
CA ASP A 576 -8.57 -16.31 -22.76
C ASP A 576 -10.03 -15.90 -22.52
N LEU A 577 -10.23 -14.86 -21.68
CA LEU A 577 -11.56 -14.29 -21.45
C LEU A 577 -12.14 -13.66 -22.72
N LEU A 578 -11.31 -12.90 -23.45
CA LEU A 578 -11.73 -12.24 -24.69
C LEU A 578 -12.01 -13.27 -25.81
N ASP A 579 -11.24 -14.37 -25.88
CA ASP A 579 -11.50 -15.47 -26.82
C ASP A 579 -12.80 -16.18 -26.48
N THR A 580 -13.07 -16.42 -25.20
CA THR A 580 -14.34 -17.01 -24.75
C THR A 580 -15.52 -16.11 -25.09
N LEU A 581 -15.40 -14.81 -24.90
CA LEU A 581 -16.44 -13.84 -25.27
C LEU A 581 -16.67 -13.85 -26.79
N GLN A 582 -15.61 -13.87 -27.59
CA GLN A 582 -15.72 -13.88 -29.04
C GLN A 582 -16.44 -15.15 -29.52
N ALA A 583 -16.09 -16.32 -28.96
CA ALA A 583 -16.77 -17.58 -29.27
C ALA A 583 -18.24 -17.56 -28.84
N THR A 584 -18.54 -17.00 -27.66
CA THR A 584 -19.92 -16.86 -27.16
C THR A 584 -20.75 -15.93 -28.07
N MET A 585 -20.15 -14.82 -28.54
CA MET A 585 -20.85 -13.89 -29.45
C MET A 585 -21.16 -14.52 -30.82
N ALA A 586 -20.22 -15.26 -31.40
CA ALA A 586 -20.42 -15.97 -32.65
C ALA A 586 -21.53 -17.04 -32.53
N TYR A 587 -21.62 -17.73 -31.39
CA TYR A 587 -22.67 -18.71 -31.13
C TYR A 587 -24.05 -18.08 -30.97
N LEU A 588 -24.11 -16.89 -30.35
CA LEU A 588 -25.38 -16.18 -30.03
C LEU A 588 -26.01 -15.49 -31.23
N GLU A 589 -25.27 -15.28 -32.33
CA GLU A 589 -25.88 -14.81 -33.61
C GLU A 589 -26.92 -15.81 -34.13
N ASP A 590 -26.81 -17.07 -33.74
CA ASP A 590 -27.69 -18.16 -34.15
C ASP A 590 -28.73 -18.61 -33.07
N CYS A 591 -28.61 -18.14 -31.79
CA CYS A 591 -29.41 -18.62 -30.66
C CYS A 591 -29.99 -17.49 -29.81
N ASN A 592 -31.27 -17.58 -29.46
CA ASN A 592 -31.97 -16.65 -28.55
C ASN A 592 -32.21 -17.20 -27.13
N ASP A 593 -31.29 -17.97 -26.57
CA ASP A 593 -31.48 -18.52 -25.23
C ASP A 593 -31.17 -17.50 -24.13
N VAL A 594 -32.04 -17.41 -23.11
CA VAL A 594 -31.95 -16.45 -22.00
C VAL A 594 -30.70 -16.66 -21.14
N LEU A 595 -30.25 -17.91 -21.01
CA LEU A 595 -29.01 -18.25 -20.27
C LEU A 595 -27.76 -17.68 -20.96
N ASP A 596 -27.71 -17.77 -22.27
CA ASP A 596 -26.58 -17.28 -23.05
C ASP A 596 -26.48 -15.77 -23.04
N ILE A 597 -27.62 -15.06 -23.02
CA ILE A 597 -27.68 -13.58 -22.86
C ILE A 597 -27.14 -13.19 -21.47
N ALA A 598 -27.45 -13.95 -20.43
CA ALA A 598 -26.93 -13.69 -19.08
C ALA A 598 -25.40 -13.88 -19.00
N PHE A 599 -24.84 -14.91 -19.65
CA PHE A 599 -23.39 -15.11 -19.73
C PHE A 599 -22.70 -13.99 -20.50
N LYS A 600 -23.25 -13.60 -21.65
CA LYS A 600 -22.75 -12.46 -22.43
C LYS A 600 -22.67 -11.19 -21.56
N SER A 601 -23.75 -10.86 -20.87
CA SER A 601 -23.83 -9.69 -19.99
C SER A 601 -22.78 -9.76 -18.86
N TYR A 602 -22.53 -10.94 -18.32
CA TYR A 602 -21.53 -11.16 -17.28
C TYR A 602 -20.11 -10.95 -17.80
N TYR A 603 -19.76 -11.47 -18.97
CA TYR A 603 -18.44 -11.27 -19.57
C TYR A 603 -18.22 -9.80 -19.92
N ILE A 604 -19.21 -9.10 -20.45
CA ILE A 604 -19.13 -7.66 -20.76
C ILE A 604 -18.92 -6.84 -19.47
N ARG A 605 -19.61 -7.20 -18.38
CA ARG A 605 -19.41 -6.57 -17.08
C ARG A 605 -17.97 -6.77 -16.59
N THR A 606 -17.41 -7.94 -16.76
CA THR A 606 -16.01 -8.22 -16.39
C THR A 606 -15.05 -7.38 -17.23
N ILE A 607 -15.30 -7.25 -18.55
CA ILE A 607 -14.50 -6.39 -19.43
C ILE A 607 -14.60 -4.92 -19.00
N LYS A 608 -15.79 -4.44 -18.63
CA LYS A 608 -15.98 -3.09 -18.07
C LYS A 608 -15.19 -2.86 -16.78
N ILE A 609 -15.01 -3.90 -15.95
CA ILE A 609 -14.13 -3.82 -14.79
C ILE A 609 -12.66 -3.74 -15.23
N LEU A 610 -12.22 -4.62 -16.12
CA LEU A 610 -10.83 -4.62 -16.63
C LEU A 610 -10.46 -3.31 -17.31
N PHE A 611 -11.41 -2.70 -18.01
CA PHE A 611 -11.24 -1.40 -18.68
C PHE A 611 -10.86 -0.27 -17.71
N LYS A 612 -11.27 -0.35 -16.43
CA LYS A 612 -10.87 0.61 -15.39
C LYS A 612 -9.42 0.45 -14.95
N PHE A 613 -8.76 -0.65 -15.34
CA PHE A 613 -7.41 -1.01 -14.90
C PHE A 613 -6.50 -1.37 -16.09
N PRO A 614 -6.27 -0.42 -17.00
CA PRO A 614 -5.59 -0.69 -18.28
C PRO A 614 -4.15 -1.17 -18.11
N PHE A 615 -3.46 -0.82 -17.03
CA PHE A 615 -2.10 -1.29 -16.73
C PHE A 615 -1.99 -2.82 -16.62
N ALA A 616 -3.12 -3.52 -16.42
CA ALA A 616 -3.16 -4.98 -16.25
C ALA A 616 -3.28 -5.75 -17.58
N ALA A 617 -3.49 -5.05 -18.72
CA ALA A 617 -3.68 -5.64 -20.03
C ALA A 617 -2.57 -5.22 -21.00
N ASP A 618 -2.19 -6.12 -21.89
CA ASP A 618 -1.34 -5.78 -23.02
C ASP A 618 -2.08 -4.97 -24.09
N THR A 619 -1.36 -4.34 -25.01
CA THR A 619 -1.93 -3.48 -26.06
C THR A 619 -2.97 -4.21 -26.92
N ALA A 620 -2.72 -5.48 -27.25
CA ALA A 620 -3.65 -6.29 -28.06
C ALA A 620 -4.95 -6.56 -27.31
N SER A 621 -4.87 -6.90 -26.02
CA SER A 621 -6.04 -7.10 -25.15
C SER A 621 -6.82 -5.78 -24.96
N LYS A 622 -6.12 -4.66 -24.72
CA LYS A 622 -6.74 -3.32 -24.63
C LYS A 622 -7.51 -3.00 -25.91
N TRP A 623 -6.89 -3.23 -27.06
CA TRP A 623 -7.50 -3.00 -28.35
C TRP A 623 -8.77 -3.83 -28.57
N ARG A 624 -8.75 -5.12 -28.22
CA ARG A 624 -9.92 -5.98 -28.26
C ARG A 624 -11.02 -5.50 -27.31
N MET A 625 -10.68 -5.13 -26.07
CA MET A 625 -11.63 -4.55 -25.10
C MET A 625 -12.23 -3.25 -25.63
N PHE A 626 -11.44 -2.36 -26.21
CA PHE A 626 -11.89 -1.11 -26.81
C PHE A 626 -12.95 -1.38 -27.88
N ARG A 627 -12.69 -2.33 -28.80
CA ARG A 627 -13.65 -2.71 -29.87
C ARG A 627 -14.96 -3.23 -29.30
N TYR A 628 -14.91 -4.11 -28.31
CA TYR A 628 -16.12 -4.66 -27.70
C TYR A 628 -16.93 -3.59 -26.99
N LEU A 629 -16.30 -2.78 -26.17
CA LEU A 629 -17.00 -1.73 -25.41
C LEU A 629 -17.54 -0.63 -26.31
N ARG A 630 -16.85 -0.28 -27.38
CA ARG A 630 -17.35 0.63 -28.41
C ARG A 630 -18.63 0.08 -29.04
N ASN A 631 -18.64 -1.18 -29.45
CA ASN A 631 -19.81 -1.78 -30.06
C ASN A 631 -21.01 -1.83 -29.10
N GLU A 632 -20.78 -2.17 -27.84
CA GLU A 632 -21.80 -2.12 -26.79
C GLU A 632 -22.30 -0.69 -26.55
N TRP A 633 -21.41 0.28 -26.57
CA TRP A 633 -21.76 1.69 -26.41
C TRP A 633 -22.63 2.17 -27.58
N ILE A 634 -22.27 1.86 -28.82
CA ILE A 634 -23.08 2.17 -29.99
C ILE A 634 -24.51 1.58 -29.87
N GLN A 635 -24.64 0.33 -29.46
CA GLN A 635 -25.92 -0.35 -29.26
C GLN A 635 -26.75 0.28 -28.12
N SER A 636 -26.15 1.02 -27.22
CA SER A 636 -26.83 1.70 -26.10
C SER A 636 -27.40 3.08 -26.47
N ILE A 637 -27.12 3.60 -27.66
CA ILE A 637 -27.60 4.91 -28.12
C ILE A 637 -28.99 4.77 -28.77
N PRO A 638 -30.11 5.25 -28.13
CA PRO A 638 -31.47 4.98 -28.59
C PRO A 638 -31.81 5.54 -29.96
N ASP A 639 -31.23 6.68 -30.32
CA ASP A 639 -31.58 7.42 -31.54
C ASP A 639 -30.88 6.92 -32.82
N LEU A 640 -29.86 6.05 -32.67
CA LEU A 640 -29.15 5.50 -33.83
C LEU A 640 -29.98 4.51 -34.64
N PHE A 641 -31.01 3.90 -34.06
CA PHE A 641 -31.94 2.98 -34.76
C PHE A 641 -33.02 3.66 -35.56
N ILE A 642 -33.19 4.98 -35.43
CA ILE A 642 -34.28 5.73 -36.09
C ILE A 642 -33.87 6.18 -37.51
N TYR A 643 -32.59 6.29 -37.80
CA TYR A 643 -32.04 6.73 -39.08
C TYR A 643 -31.51 5.55 -39.90
N ASN A 644 -32.42 4.89 -40.62
CA ASN A 644 -32.13 3.71 -41.43
C ASN A 644 -31.26 3.96 -42.69
N ASP A 645 -30.84 5.22 -42.95
CA ASP A 645 -30.14 5.62 -44.19
C ASP A 645 -28.79 6.32 -43.98
N ASN A 646 -28.26 6.34 -42.77
CA ASN A 646 -26.98 7.04 -42.52
C ASN A 646 -25.78 6.08 -42.51
N THR A 647 -25.43 5.54 -43.65
CA THR A 647 -24.06 5.08 -43.90
C THR A 647 -23.14 6.29 -43.93
N ASN A 648 -22.03 6.24 -43.20
CA ASN A 648 -20.92 7.20 -43.27
C ASN A 648 -20.16 6.95 -44.58
N MET A 649 -20.81 7.24 -45.73
CA MET A 649 -20.32 6.93 -47.08
C MET A 649 -19.57 8.13 -47.66
N LEU A 650 -18.29 7.97 -47.91
CA LEU A 650 -17.41 8.93 -48.54
C LEU A 650 -17.17 8.57 -50.01
N ARG A 651 -17.70 9.40 -50.93
CA ARG A 651 -17.49 9.26 -52.37
C ARG A 651 -16.42 10.23 -52.85
N ILE A 652 -15.31 9.73 -53.42
CA ILE A 652 -14.14 10.51 -53.77
C ILE A 652 -13.58 10.14 -55.13
N ASN A 653 -12.90 11.11 -55.71
CA ASN A 653 -12.10 10.88 -56.93
C ASN A 653 -10.61 10.77 -56.53
N ARG A 654 -9.86 9.86 -57.09
CA ARG A 654 -8.42 9.69 -56.81
C ARG A 654 -7.61 10.93 -57.08
N GLU A 655 -7.94 11.72 -58.14
CA GLU A 655 -7.20 12.91 -58.53
C GLU A 655 -7.47 14.10 -57.58
N SER A 656 -8.65 14.17 -56.93
CA SER A 656 -9.07 15.26 -56.03
C SER A 656 -9.27 14.83 -54.61
N LEU A 657 -8.59 13.76 -54.18
CA LEU A 657 -8.79 13.02 -52.90
C LEU A 657 -8.88 13.94 -51.69
N LEU A 658 -7.90 14.84 -51.50
CA LEU A 658 -7.90 15.75 -50.33
C LEU A 658 -9.04 16.77 -50.40
N THR A 659 -9.27 17.35 -51.58
CA THR A 659 -10.31 18.35 -51.79
C THR A 659 -11.70 17.77 -51.55
N ASP A 660 -12.00 16.59 -52.12
CA ASP A 660 -13.26 15.90 -51.94
C ASP A 660 -13.47 15.49 -50.44
N THR A 661 -12.38 15.05 -49.77
CA THR A 661 -12.45 14.72 -48.33
C THR A 661 -12.79 15.96 -47.50
N LEU A 662 -12.10 17.09 -47.74
CA LEU A 662 -12.36 18.32 -47.01
C LEU A 662 -13.77 18.86 -47.28
N GLU A 663 -14.27 18.76 -48.52
CA GLU A 663 -15.65 19.14 -48.87
C GLU A 663 -16.67 18.27 -48.14
N TYR A 664 -16.44 16.95 -48.13
CA TYR A 664 -17.27 16.04 -47.36
C TYR A 664 -17.31 16.46 -45.88
N LEU A 665 -16.14 16.73 -45.24
CA LEU A 665 -16.07 17.12 -43.83
C LEU A 665 -16.72 18.50 -43.56
N ARG A 666 -16.68 19.43 -44.52
CA ARG A 666 -17.34 20.75 -44.43
C ARG A 666 -18.86 20.68 -44.34
N GLN A 667 -19.47 19.68 -44.95
CA GLN A 667 -20.92 19.51 -44.90
C GLN A 667 -21.47 19.22 -43.50
N ASN A 668 -20.61 18.69 -42.57
CA ASN A 668 -20.92 18.45 -41.15
C ASN A 668 -22.22 17.70 -40.83
N ILE A 669 -22.68 16.85 -41.76
CA ILE A 669 -23.94 16.08 -41.68
C ILE A 669 -23.67 14.60 -41.33
N HIS A 670 -22.41 14.23 -41.10
CA HIS A 670 -21.95 12.85 -41.00
C HIS A 670 -22.06 12.29 -39.58
N SER A 671 -22.49 11.03 -39.49
CA SER A 671 -22.52 10.28 -38.24
C SER A 671 -21.23 9.46 -38.07
N TYR A 672 -20.32 9.95 -37.28
CA TYR A 672 -19.07 9.22 -36.95
C TYR A 672 -19.32 7.98 -36.09
N PHE A 673 -20.55 7.70 -35.67
CA PHE A 673 -20.89 6.44 -34.96
C PHE A 673 -20.94 5.26 -35.95
N HIS A 674 -21.24 5.49 -37.23
CA HIS A 674 -21.28 4.45 -38.24
C HIS A 674 -19.89 4.24 -38.86
N ARG A 675 -19.69 3.02 -39.34
CA ARG A 675 -18.45 2.66 -40.04
C ARG A 675 -18.31 3.53 -41.29
N LEU A 676 -17.10 4.01 -41.54
CA LEU A 676 -16.75 4.69 -42.79
C LEU A 676 -16.76 3.67 -43.93
N GLU A 677 -17.47 4.01 -45.03
CA GLU A 677 -17.44 3.29 -46.28
C GLU A 677 -16.90 4.23 -47.36
N VAL A 678 -15.82 3.82 -48.02
CA VAL A 678 -15.18 4.60 -49.06
C VAL A 678 -15.56 4.06 -50.44
N VAL A 679 -15.95 4.96 -51.32
CA VAL A 679 -16.29 4.63 -52.72
C VAL A 679 -15.47 5.53 -53.64
N PHE A 680 -14.57 4.94 -54.40
CA PHE A 680 -13.87 5.64 -55.47
C PHE A 680 -14.78 5.81 -56.69
N ILE A 681 -14.97 7.04 -57.14
CA ILE A 681 -15.86 7.35 -58.26
C ILE A 681 -15.29 6.77 -59.57
N GLY A 682 -16.12 5.98 -60.27
CA GLY A 682 -15.72 5.29 -61.48
C GLY A 682 -15.21 3.87 -61.30
N GLU A 683 -15.05 3.39 -60.02
CA GLU A 683 -14.59 2.03 -59.74
C GLU A 683 -15.73 1.16 -59.23
N ASN A 684 -15.71 -0.12 -59.63
CA ASN A 684 -16.65 -1.13 -59.15
C ASN A 684 -16.04 -1.86 -57.96
N GLY A 685 -16.35 -1.42 -56.75
CA GLY A 685 -15.81 -2.08 -55.54
C GLY A 685 -16.76 -1.82 -54.35
N VAL A 686 -16.84 -2.84 -53.46
CA VAL A 686 -17.52 -2.73 -52.15
C VAL A 686 -16.46 -2.62 -51.09
N ASP A 687 -16.51 -1.61 -50.25
CA ASP A 687 -15.56 -1.41 -49.16
C ASP A 687 -15.74 -2.44 -48.04
N MET A 688 -14.97 -3.50 -48.12
CA MET A 688 -14.82 -4.51 -47.07
C MET A 688 -13.56 -4.24 -46.17
N ARG A 689 -13.16 -2.99 -46.00
CA ARG A 689 -12.01 -2.40 -45.34
C ARG A 689 -10.74 -2.21 -46.19
N GLY A 690 -10.69 -2.73 -47.38
CA GLY A 690 -9.55 -2.57 -48.30
C GLY A 690 -9.49 -1.17 -48.87
N LEU A 691 -10.64 -0.70 -49.45
CA LEU A 691 -10.73 0.64 -50.05
C LEU A 691 -10.56 1.78 -48.99
N SER A 692 -11.06 1.58 -47.76
CA SER A 692 -10.82 2.55 -46.69
C SER A 692 -9.36 2.54 -46.21
N ALA A 693 -8.69 1.40 -46.17
CA ALA A 693 -7.25 1.36 -45.83
C ALA A 693 -6.39 2.10 -46.88
N GLU A 694 -6.66 1.84 -48.16
CA GLU A 694 -6.03 2.53 -49.27
C GLU A 694 -6.30 4.04 -49.24
N PHE A 695 -7.53 4.45 -48.97
CA PHE A 695 -7.93 5.83 -48.79
C PHE A 695 -7.09 6.55 -47.77
N PHE A 696 -6.97 6.01 -46.54
CA PHE A 696 -6.13 6.65 -45.52
C PHE A 696 -4.65 6.68 -45.86
N SER A 697 -4.13 5.69 -46.57
CA SER A 697 -2.77 5.68 -47.05
C SER A 697 -2.52 6.79 -48.05
N LEU A 698 -3.37 6.94 -49.07
CA LEU A 698 -3.28 7.98 -50.11
C LEU A 698 -3.54 9.37 -49.53
N LEU A 699 -4.51 9.49 -48.61
CA LEU A 699 -4.83 10.76 -47.95
C LEU A 699 -3.66 11.24 -47.09
N SER A 700 -2.93 10.35 -46.41
CA SER A 700 -1.75 10.72 -45.65
C SER A 700 -0.68 11.34 -46.49
N GLN A 701 -0.43 10.79 -47.70
CA GLN A 701 0.53 11.37 -48.65
C GLN A 701 0.10 12.75 -49.15
N SER A 702 -1.22 12.94 -49.37
CA SER A 702 -1.77 14.22 -49.81
C SER A 702 -1.71 15.27 -48.73
N LEU A 703 -1.92 14.88 -47.45
CA LEU A 703 -1.83 15.76 -46.28
C LEU A 703 -0.39 16.28 -46.05
N LEU A 704 0.63 15.46 -46.30
CA LEU A 704 2.04 15.89 -46.21
C LEU A 704 2.43 16.88 -47.30
N LYS A 705 1.74 16.86 -48.41
CA LYS A 705 1.93 17.79 -49.55
C LYS A 705 0.97 18.98 -49.56
N TRP A 706 0.19 19.13 -48.48
CA TRP A 706 -0.85 20.16 -48.39
C TRP A 706 -0.26 21.58 -48.49
N GLU A 707 -0.74 22.37 -49.42
CA GLU A 707 -0.23 23.72 -49.68
C GLU A 707 -0.37 24.69 -48.51
N ASN A 708 -1.35 24.49 -47.65
CA ASN A 708 -1.61 25.32 -46.48
C ASN A 708 -0.58 25.18 -45.36
N LYS A 709 0.43 24.37 -45.52
CA LYS A 709 1.55 24.17 -44.55
C LYS A 709 1.08 23.96 -43.10
N VAL A 710 -0.02 23.24 -42.93
CA VAL A 710 -0.59 22.90 -41.59
C VAL A 710 0.43 22.11 -40.77
N LEU A 711 1.21 21.28 -41.44
CA LEU A 711 2.22 20.41 -40.86
C LEU A 711 3.64 20.80 -41.30
N GLU A 712 4.56 20.80 -40.39
CA GLU A 712 5.99 20.99 -40.60
C GLU A 712 6.74 19.67 -40.40
N VAL A 713 7.61 19.31 -41.34
CA VAL A 713 8.48 18.14 -41.25
C VAL A 713 9.81 18.58 -40.64
N HIS A 714 10.15 18.00 -39.49
CA HIS A 714 11.42 18.27 -38.79
C HIS A 714 12.58 17.42 -39.30
N GLU A 715 13.79 17.73 -38.87
CA GLU A 715 15.04 16.99 -39.23
C GLU A 715 14.99 15.51 -38.82
N SER A 716 14.22 15.17 -37.81
CA SER A 716 13.96 13.79 -37.40
C SER A 716 13.03 13.01 -38.34
N SER A 717 12.52 13.63 -39.40
CA SER A 717 11.43 13.14 -40.24
C SER A 717 10.07 13.08 -39.57
N LEU A 718 9.97 13.46 -38.29
CA LEU A 718 8.72 13.57 -37.60
C LEU A 718 7.96 14.85 -37.98
N VAL A 719 6.68 14.81 -37.85
CA VAL A 719 5.77 15.86 -38.30
C VAL A 719 5.13 16.54 -37.10
N TRP A 720 5.17 17.90 -37.08
CA TRP A 720 4.52 18.66 -36.03
C TRP A 720 3.64 19.79 -36.60
N PHE A 721 2.83 20.39 -35.77
CA PHE A 721 2.00 21.53 -36.16
C PHE A 721 2.84 22.76 -36.50
N ASN A 722 2.54 23.44 -37.59
CA ASN A 722 3.18 24.70 -37.94
C ASN A 722 2.67 25.84 -37.03
N PRO A 723 3.53 26.47 -36.19
CA PRO A 723 3.12 27.53 -35.27
C PRO A 723 2.76 28.85 -35.98
N ASP A 724 3.25 29.08 -37.20
CA ASP A 724 3.11 30.36 -37.87
C ASP A 724 1.75 30.56 -38.59
N ASP A 725 1.00 29.47 -38.75
CA ASP A 725 -0.29 29.53 -39.42
C ASP A 725 -1.47 29.76 -38.41
N MET A 726 -1.71 31.04 -38.15
CA MET A 726 -2.83 31.50 -37.27
C MET A 726 -4.19 31.50 -37.98
N GLN A 727 -4.26 31.30 -39.28
CA GLN A 727 -5.54 31.39 -40.05
C GLN A 727 -6.13 30.01 -40.34
N ALA A 728 -5.39 28.93 -40.23
CA ALA A 728 -5.80 27.58 -40.59
C ALA A 728 -6.52 26.79 -39.48
N ASN A 729 -7.15 27.44 -38.52
CA ASN A 729 -7.85 26.78 -37.39
C ASN A 729 -8.80 25.64 -37.83
N ARG A 730 -9.50 25.82 -38.95
CA ARG A 730 -10.37 24.78 -39.49
C ARG A 730 -9.61 23.60 -40.07
N ASP A 731 -8.46 23.82 -40.64
CA ASP A 731 -7.68 22.75 -41.25
C ASP A 731 -7.07 21.84 -40.17
N PHE A 732 -6.64 22.39 -39.03
CA PHE A 732 -6.26 21.59 -37.86
C PHE A 732 -7.41 20.77 -37.29
N TYR A 733 -8.62 21.32 -37.28
CA TYR A 733 -9.83 20.58 -36.88
C TYR A 733 -10.06 19.40 -37.84
N TYR A 734 -10.02 19.61 -39.16
CA TYR A 734 -10.21 18.54 -40.14
C TYR A 734 -9.11 17.49 -40.07
N LEU A 735 -7.86 17.88 -39.82
CA LEU A 735 -6.78 16.93 -39.57
C LEU A 735 -7.07 16.06 -38.34
N GLY A 736 -7.57 16.68 -37.27
CA GLY A 736 -8.03 15.96 -36.08
C GLY A 736 -9.16 14.97 -36.39
N VAL A 737 -10.16 15.40 -37.17
CA VAL A 737 -11.27 14.52 -37.62
C VAL A 737 -10.74 13.33 -38.41
N ILE A 738 -9.82 13.53 -39.37
CA ILE A 738 -9.22 12.47 -40.17
C ILE A 738 -8.49 11.46 -39.29
N CYS A 739 -7.65 11.93 -38.34
CA CYS A 739 -6.95 11.06 -37.42
C CYS A 739 -7.91 10.29 -36.49
N GLY A 740 -8.93 10.95 -35.97
CA GLY A 740 -9.97 10.33 -35.17
C GLY A 740 -10.79 9.29 -35.94
N MET A 741 -11.15 9.59 -37.21
CA MET A 741 -11.84 8.64 -38.10
C MET A 741 -10.97 7.41 -38.39
N ALA A 742 -9.68 7.57 -38.62
CA ALA A 742 -8.77 6.47 -38.85
C ALA A 742 -8.72 5.55 -37.64
N LEU A 743 -8.47 6.08 -36.44
CA LEU A 743 -8.47 5.31 -35.21
C LEU A 743 -9.80 4.61 -34.96
N TYR A 744 -10.91 5.33 -35.11
CA TYR A 744 -12.25 4.79 -34.86
C TYR A 744 -12.62 3.65 -35.81
N ASN A 745 -12.20 3.73 -37.09
CA ASN A 745 -12.44 2.72 -38.12
C ASN A 745 -11.33 1.68 -38.24
N HIS A 746 -10.31 1.74 -37.39
CA HIS A 746 -9.21 0.77 -37.33
C HIS A 746 -8.30 0.81 -38.57
N HIS A 747 -7.97 2.00 -39.02
CA HIS A 747 -7.04 2.25 -40.10
C HIS A 747 -5.82 3.04 -39.61
N TYR A 748 -4.72 2.92 -40.33
CA TYR A 748 -3.47 3.61 -40.00
C TYR A 748 -3.36 4.89 -40.83
N ILE A 749 -2.64 5.86 -40.25
CA ILE A 749 -2.24 7.09 -40.92
C ILE A 749 -0.71 7.09 -41.05
N ASN A 750 -0.23 7.29 -42.30
CA ASN A 750 1.18 7.36 -42.60
C ASN A 750 1.74 8.79 -42.43
N ILE A 751 1.47 9.40 -41.26
CA ILE A 751 2.02 10.68 -40.83
C ILE A 751 2.72 10.40 -39.50
N ASP A 752 4.05 10.50 -39.49
CA ASP A 752 4.82 10.15 -38.31
C ASP A 752 4.80 11.29 -37.26
N PHE A 753 3.75 11.34 -36.47
CA PHE A 753 3.65 12.25 -35.33
C PHE A 753 4.53 11.81 -34.17
N PRO A 754 5.19 12.76 -33.47
CA PRO A 754 5.98 12.44 -32.28
C PRO A 754 5.09 11.96 -31.12
N LEU A 755 5.71 11.26 -30.18
CA LEU A 755 5.03 10.75 -28.96
C LEU A 755 4.33 11.89 -28.18
N ALA A 756 4.87 13.11 -28.28
CA ALA A 756 4.30 14.32 -27.68
C ALA A 756 2.83 14.55 -28.05
N LEU A 757 2.39 14.24 -29.29
CA LEU A 757 0.98 14.39 -29.69
C LEU A 757 0.08 13.49 -28.84
N PHE A 758 0.47 12.24 -28.65
CA PHE A 758 -0.32 11.23 -27.94
C PHE A 758 -0.31 11.50 -26.43
N LYS A 759 0.81 12.01 -25.88
CA LYS A 759 0.86 12.52 -24.50
C LYS A 759 -0.14 13.65 -24.30
N LYS A 760 -0.17 14.62 -25.20
CA LYS A 760 -1.11 15.75 -25.10
C LYS A 760 -2.56 15.31 -25.23
N LEU A 761 -2.90 14.41 -26.16
CA LEU A 761 -4.25 13.83 -26.26
C LEU A 761 -4.66 13.15 -24.95
N LEU A 762 -3.73 12.47 -24.28
CA LEU A 762 -3.94 11.80 -22.99
C LEU A 762 -3.71 12.72 -21.78
N GLN A 763 -3.67 14.04 -21.97
CA GLN A 763 -3.49 15.06 -20.92
C GLN A 763 -2.20 14.89 -20.11
N GLN A 764 -1.16 14.33 -20.73
CA GLN A 764 0.18 14.20 -20.15
C GLN A 764 1.08 15.31 -20.73
N SER A 765 2.00 15.82 -19.91
CA SER A 765 2.93 16.86 -20.34
C SER A 765 4.10 16.25 -21.11
N PRO A 766 4.43 16.76 -22.30
CA PRO A 766 5.68 16.43 -22.99
C PRO A 766 6.90 16.83 -22.17
N THR A 767 8.03 16.17 -22.43
CA THR A 767 9.29 16.30 -21.70
C THR A 767 10.45 16.61 -22.66
N LEU A 768 11.64 16.88 -22.13
CA LEU A 768 12.85 17.07 -22.93
C LEU A 768 13.17 15.85 -23.83
N ASN A 769 12.79 14.63 -23.41
CA ASN A 769 12.99 13.44 -24.25
C ASN A 769 12.07 13.45 -25.47
N ASP A 770 10.86 14.02 -25.35
CA ASP A 770 9.97 14.18 -26.51
C ASP A 770 10.49 15.25 -27.47
N LEU A 771 11.17 16.27 -26.95
CA LEU A 771 11.87 17.24 -27.79
C LEU A 771 13.08 16.61 -28.48
N GLU A 772 13.80 15.70 -27.84
CA GLU A 772 14.89 14.94 -28.47
C GLU A 772 14.39 14.08 -29.64
N GLU A 773 13.17 13.51 -29.50
CA GLU A 773 12.54 12.77 -30.60
C GLU A 773 12.21 13.70 -31.80
N LEU A 774 11.64 14.88 -31.53
CA LEU A 774 11.20 15.83 -32.55
C LEU A 774 12.34 16.62 -33.15
N SER A 775 13.19 17.25 -32.33
CA SER A 775 14.33 18.09 -32.72
C SER A 775 15.60 17.69 -31.94
N PRO A 776 16.34 16.68 -32.42
CA PRO A 776 17.52 16.16 -31.76
C PRO A 776 18.62 17.20 -31.50
N VAL A 777 18.75 18.22 -32.38
CA VAL A 777 19.77 19.27 -32.26
C VAL A 777 19.42 20.21 -31.11
N GLU A 778 18.19 20.72 -31.06
CA GLU A 778 17.73 21.60 -29.99
C GLU A 778 17.82 20.88 -28.63
N ALA A 779 17.35 19.64 -28.54
CA ALA A 779 17.37 18.86 -27.30
C ALA A 779 18.80 18.58 -26.81
N ARG A 780 19.75 18.30 -27.71
CA ARG A 780 21.18 18.15 -27.34
C ARG A 780 21.73 19.43 -26.74
N SER A 781 21.45 20.59 -27.36
CA SER A 781 21.88 21.88 -26.82
C SER A 781 21.35 22.14 -25.41
N LEU A 782 20.06 21.84 -25.17
CA LEU A 782 19.43 21.97 -23.86
C LEU A 782 19.96 20.95 -22.84
N LYS A 783 20.29 19.73 -23.27
CA LYS A 783 20.93 18.74 -22.39
C LYS A 783 22.34 19.18 -22.00
N SER A 784 23.13 19.65 -22.96
CA SER A 784 24.47 20.20 -22.67
C SER A 784 24.40 21.37 -21.69
N LEU A 785 23.39 22.24 -21.82
CA LEU A 785 23.15 23.31 -20.85
C LEU A 785 22.85 22.78 -19.44
N LEU A 786 22.11 21.68 -19.32
CA LEU A 786 21.79 21.05 -18.02
C LEU A 786 22.99 20.31 -17.40
N GLU A 787 23.85 19.76 -18.22
CA GLU A 787 25.03 18.97 -17.80
C GLU A 787 26.27 19.84 -17.49
N GLU A 788 26.29 21.12 -17.95
CA GLU A 788 27.42 22.03 -17.75
C GLU A 788 27.63 22.35 -16.27
N ASP A 789 28.84 22.08 -15.78
CA ASP A 789 29.16 22.25 -14.36
C ASP A 789 29.83 23.60 -14.01
N GLU A 790 30.33 24.32 -15.02
CA GLU A 790 31.02 25.61 -14.85
C GLU A 790 30.01 26.77 -15.01
N ASP A 791 29.85 27.58 -13.97
CA ASP A 791 28.93 28.71 -13.96
C ASP A 791 29.27 29.75 -15.03
N GLU A 792 30.57 30.01 -15.24
CA GLU A 792 31.08 30.98 -16.21
C GLU A 792 30.72 30.56 -17.64
N VAL A 793 30.71 29.27 -17.95
CA VAL A 793 30.37 28.75 -19.29
C VAL A 793 28.88 28.97 -19.56
N VAL A 794 28.01 28.71 -18.57
CA VAL A 794 26.56 28.95 -18.72
C VAL A 794 26.30 30.46 -18.97
N ASP A 795 26.98 31.35 -18.23
CA ASP A 795 26.79 32.79 -18.35
C ASP A 795 27.34 33.31 -19.72
N MET A 796 28.40 32.68 -20.29
CA MET A 796 28.95 33.01 -21.60
C MET A 796 28.06 32.63 -22.78
N LEU A 797 27.03 31.81 -22.59
CA LEU A 797 26.05 31.49 -23.62
C LEU A 797 25.09 32.64 -23.91
N PHE A 798 25.07 33.67 -23.07
CA PHE A 798 24.20 34.85 -23.20
C PHE A 798 22.72 34.50 -23.49
N LEU A 799 22.22 33.37 -22.89
CA LEU A 799 20.85 32.95 -23.04
C LEU A 799 19.99 33.73 -22.06
N ASP A 800 18.79 34.09 -22.48
CA ASP A 800 17.73 34.68 -21.68
C ASP A 800 16.45 33.83 -21.77
N PHE A 801 15.40 34.21 -21.04
CA PHE A 801 14.13 33.48 -21.07
C PHE A 801 13.27 33.85 -22.28
N THR A 802 13.89 33.79 -23.49
CA THR A 802 13.22 33.96 -24.79
C THR A 802 13.45 32.76 -25.69
N VAL A 803 12.53 32.47 -26.59
CA VAL A 803 12.64 31.46 -27.65
C VAL A 803 12.03 32.02 -28.94
N LYS A 804 12.77 31.99 -30.04
CA LYS A 804 12.30 32.53 -31.33
C LYS A 804 11.72 33.96 -31.21
N GLY A 805 12.29 34.78 -30.32
CA GLY A 805 11.83 36.16 -30.08
C GLY A 805 10.59 36.31 -29.19
N GLN A 806 10.09 35.23 -28.62
CA GLN A 806 8.96 35.26 -27.69
C GLN A 806 9.43 35.03 -26.26
N GLU A 807 8.88 35.80 -25.29
CA GLU A 807 9.22 35.66 -23.88
C GLU A 807 8.56 34.43 -23.27
N LEU A 808 9.34 33.57 -22.61
CA LEU A 808 8.86 32.40 -21.88
C LEU A 808 8.18 32.80 -20.57
N ILE A 809 8.65 33.88 -19.97
CA ILE A 809 8.12 34.50 -18.75
C ILE A 809 8.08 36.03 -18.93
N PRO A 810 7.26 36.76 -18.17
CA PRO A 810 7.21 38.23 -18.25
C PRO A 810 8.60 38.85 -18.02
N ASN A 811 9.01 39.76 -18.92
CA ASN A 811 10.36 40.36 -18.98
C ASN A 811 11.49 39.32 -19.11
N GLY A 812 11.22 38.21 -19.78
CA GLY A 812 12.17 37.12 -19.96
C GLY A 812 13.46 37.53 -20.69
N ASN A 813 13.38 38.49 -21.63
CA ASN A 813 14.49 39.07 -22.33
C ASN A 813 15.51 39.84 -21.45
N GLN A 814 15.14 40.11 -20.17
CA GLN A 814 16.01 40.78 -19.20
C GLN A 814 16.53 39.80 -18.13
N ILE A 815 16.12 38.55 -18.16
CA ILE A 815 16.47 37.55 -17.16
C ILE A 815 17.45 36.56 -17.80
N PRO A 816 18.74 36.61 -17.44
CA PRO A 816 19.72 35.69 -17.95
C PRO A 816 19.49 34.25 -17.45
N VAL A 817 19.77 33.28 -18.29
CA VAL A 817 19.82 31.88 -17.87
C VAL A 817 21.13 31.65 -17.14
N THR A 818 21.02 31.11 -15.94
CA THR A 818 22.15 30.81 -15.05
C THR A 818 22.05 29.32 -14.61
N LYS A 819 23.10 28.80 -14.02
CA LYS A 819 23.11 27.44 -13.46
C LYS A 819 21.96 27.17 -12.48
N VAL A 820 21.51 28.19 -11.74
CA VAL A 820 20.42 28.06 -10.74
C VAL A 820 19.04 27.92 -11.42
N ASN A 821 18.82 28.62 -12.53
CA ASN A 821 17.52 28.69 -13.18
C ASN A 821 17.44 27.92 -14.53
N ARG A 822 18.50 27.28 -14.98
CA ARG A 822 18.58 26.58 -16.27
C ARG A 822 17.54 25.46 -16.42
N GLN A 823 17.27 24.71 -15.35
CA GLN A 823 16.22 23.69 -15.37
C GLN A 823 14.86 24.30 -15.69
N LYS A 824 14.55 25.43 -15.06
CA LYS A 824 13.30 26.16 -15.32
C LYS A 824 13.24 26.68 -16.76
N TYR A 825 14.37 27.14 -17.30
CA TYR A 825 14.45 27.57 -18.70
C TYR A 825 14.14 26.41 -19.64
N VAL A 826 14.78 25.25 -19.45
CA VAL A 826 14.57 24.06 -20.27
C VAL A 826 13.11 23.57 -20.17
N ASP A 827 12.55 23.52 -18.99
CA ASP A 827 11.14 23.11 -18.81
C ASP A 827 10.19 24.05 -19.54
N LEU A 828 10.44 25.36 -19.49
CA LEU A 828 9.65 26.37 -20.19
C LEU A 828 9.87 26.37 -21.70
N TYR A 829 11.07 26.01 -22.15
CA TYR A 829 11.39 25.83 -23.58
C TYR A 829 10.55 24.67 -24.15
N VAL A 830 10.58 23.52 -23.49
CA VAL A 830 9.77 22.35 -23.86
C VAL A 830 8.27 22.68 -23.86
N ASP A 831 7.80 23.39 -22.83
CA ASP A 831 6.42 23.86 -22.76
C ASP A 831 6.06 24.82 -23.89
N PHE A 832 7.00 25.68 -24.27
CA PHE A 832 6.80 26.57 -25.41
C PHE A 832 6.62 25.79 -26.71
N VAL A 833 7.52 24.89 -27.03
CA VAL A 833 7.51 24.12 -28.30
C VAL A 833 6.23 23.29 -28.42
N PHE A 834 5.85 22.58 -27.37
CA PHE A 834 4.74 21.63 -27.46
C PHE A 834 3.39 22.22 -27.06
N ASN A 835 3.34 23.26 -26.27
CA ASN A 835 2.09 23.80 -25.74
C ASN A 835 1.82 25.24 -26.17
N LYS A 836 2.71 26.21 -25.85
CA LYS A 836 2.39 27.63 -26.05
C LYS A 836 2.35 28.02 -27.52
N SER A 837 3.36 27.61 -28.31
CA SER A 837 3.49 27.98 -29.73
C SER A 837 2.37 27.41 -30.61
N VAL A 838 1.81 26.25 -30.23
CA VAL A 838 0.83 25.50 -31.02
C VAL A 838 -0.48 25.30 -30.25
N LYS A 839 -0.79 26.18 -29.30
CA LYS A 839 -1.97 26.02 -28.44
C LYS A 839 -3.26 25.95 -29.22
N SER A 840 -3.51 26.93 -30.06
CA SER A 840 -4.74 27.01 -30.87
C SER A 840 -4.85 25.84 -31.85
N GLN A 841 -3.75 25.49 -32.49
CA GLN A 841 -3.67 24.40 -33.46
C GLN A 841 -4.03 23.06 -32.79
N PHE A 842 -3.45 22.80 -31.62
CA PHE A 842 -3.74 21.57 -30.87
C PHE A 842 -5.17 21.54 -30.33
N GLU A 843 -5.70 22.65 -29.83
CA GLU A 843 -7.08 22.73 -29.35
C GLU A 843 -8.07 22.33 -30.45
N HIS A 844 -7.94 22.89 -31.66
CA HIS A 844 -8.78 22.53 -32.80
C HIS A 844 -8.56 21.09 -33.28
N PHE A 845 -7.31 20.63 -33.32
CA PHE A 845 -7.01 19.23 -33.64
C PHE A 845 -7.69 18.27 -32.64
N SER A 846 -7.55 18.53 -31.34
CA SER A 846 -8.13 17.69 -30.29
C SER A 846 -9.65 17.67 -30.32
N GLU A 847 -10.28 18.82 -30.62
CA GLU A 847 -11.72 18.91 -30.84
C GLU A 847 -12.17 18.02 -32.00
N GLY A 848 -11.49 18.15 -33.17
CA GLY A 848 -11.80 17.33 -34.33
C GLY A 848 -11.59 15.85 -34.10
N PHE A 849 -10.50 15.49 -33.45
CA PHE A 849 -10.19 14.10 -33.08
C PHE A 849 -11.27 13.47 -32.19
N SER A 850 -11.67 14.18 -31.15
CA SER A 850 -12.73 13.73 -30.22
C SER A 850 -14.10 13.65 -30.91
N LYS A 851 -14.37 14.54 -31.86
CA LYS A 851 -15.62 14.54 -32.66
C LYS A 851 -15.74 13.28 -33.52
N ALA A 852 -14.62 12.85 -34.13
CA ALA A 852 -14.57 11.69 -35.02
C ALA A 852 -14.33 10.37 -34.28
N CYS A 853 -13.85 10.42 -33.05
CA CYS A 853 -13.70 9.27 -32.15
C CYS A 853 -14.48 9.49 -30.86
N PRO A 854 -15.84 9.46 -30.92
CA PRO A 854 -16.71 9.87 -29.83
C PRO A 854 -16.72 8.91 -28.64
N PHE A 855 -16.23 7.69 -28.80
CA PHE A 855 -16.05 6.75 -27.70
C PHE A 855 -14.69 6.99 -27.02
N ASP A 856 -14.69 7.56 -25.82
CA ASP A 856 -13.49 7.95 -25.04
C ASP A 856 -12.68 6.76 -24.49
N GLY A 857 -12.92 5.55 -24.99
CA GLY A 857 -12.17 4.36 -24.59
C GLY A 857 -10.70 4.38 -25.00
N TRP A 858 -10.29 5.24 -25.92
CA TRP A 858 -8.90 5.42 -26.31
C TRP A 858 -8.02 6.00 -25.18
N SER A 859 -8.60 6.63 -24.18
CA SER A 859 -7.90 7.13 -22.98
C SER A 859 -7.29 6.01 -22.12
N MET A 860 -7.65 4.75 -22.33
CA MET A 860 -7.06 3.60 -21.65
C MET A 860 -5.66 3.24 -22.12
N PHE A 861 -5.21 3.72 -23.27
CA PHE A 861 -3.92 3.39 -23.84
C PHE A 861 -2.81 4.27 -23.25
N HIS A 862 -1.59 3.74 -23.23
CA HIS A 862 -0.42 4.57 -23.03
C HIS A 862 -0.11 5.38 -24.31
N PRO A 863 0.62 6.50 -24.21
CA PRO A 863 0.94 7.30 -25.40
C PRO A 863 1.58 6.48 -26.52
N GLU A 864 2.51 5.60 -26.20
CA GLU A 864 3.20 4.71 -27.14
C GLU A 864 2.25 3.72 -27.80
N GLU A 865 1.29 3.19 -27.02
CA GLU A 865 0.26 2.28 -27.53
C GLU A 865 -0.72 3.00 -28.44
N LEU A 866 -1.12 4.22 -28.10
CA LEU A 866 -2.03 5.04 -28.94
C LEU A 866 -1.33 5.46 -30.23
N GLN A 867 -0.05 5.77 -30.17
CA GLN A 867 0.79 6.01 -31.34
C GLN A 867 0.84 4.78 -32.27
N GLU A 868 1.07 3.60 -31.71
CA GLU A 868 1.08 2.36 -32.47
C GLU A 868 -0.29 2.04 -33.09
N LEU A 869 -1.39 2.36 -32.40
CA LEU A 869 -2.75 2.17 -32.90
C LEU A 869 -3.07 3.07 -34.11
N LEU A 870 -2.53 4.28 -34.13
CA LEU A 870 -2.77 5.24 -35.21
C LEU A 870 -1.79 5.07 -36.39
N HIS A 871 -0.52 4.75 -36.11
CA HIS A 871 0.54 4.65 -37.13
C HIS A 871 0.81 3.21 -37.57
N GLY A 872 0.37 2.18 -36.80
CA GLY A 872 0.89 0.83 -36.93
C GLY A 872 2.30 0.66 -36.37
N SER A 873 2.75 -0.57 -36.24
CA SER A 873 4.11 -0.85 -35.76
C SER A 873 5.15 -0.71 -36.90
N PRO A 874 6.24 0.02 -36.66
CA PRO A 874 7.35 0.10 -37.63
C PRO A 874 8.31 -1.11 -37.52
N LYS A 875 8.04 -2.06 -36.61
CA LYS A 875 8.88 -3.24 -36.38
C LYS A 875 8.44 -4.40 -37.25
N TYR A 876 9.29 -4.82 -38.17
CA TYR A 876 9.01 -5.87 -39.14
C TYR A 876 9.67 -7.18 -38.72
N GLU A 877 8.89 -8.09 -38.13
CA GLU A 877 9.33 -9.45 -37.80
C GLU A 877 8.93 -10.41 -38.92
N TRP A 878 9.63 -10.36 -40.07
CA TRP A 878 9.28 -11.14 -41.26
C TRP A 878 9.19 -12.65 -41.02
N LYS A 879 9.96 -13.19 -40.08
CA LYS A 879 9.87 -14.59 -39.70
C LYS A 879 8.54 -14.93 -39.03
N GLU A 880 7.95 -13.97 -38.26
CA GLU A 880 6.64 -14.15 -37.67
C GLU A 880 5.55 -14.25 -38.75
N LEU A 881 5.64 -13.44 -39.82
CA LEU A 881 4.72 -13.52 -40.97
C LEU A 881 4.72 -14.92 -41.58
N GLN A 882 5.89 -15.55 -41.75
CA GLN A 882 6.01 -16.92 -42.25
C GLN A 882 5.42 -17.95 -41.28
N GLN A 883 5.69 -17.83 -39.98
CA GLN A 883 5.24 -18.74 -38.94
C GLN A 883 3.71 -18.72 -38.76
N CYS A 884 3.10 -17.56 -38.98
CA CYS A 884 1.67 -17.36 -38.85
C CYS A 884 0.90 -17.59 -40.15
N ALA A 885 1.60 -17.83 -41.26
CA ALA A 885 0.99 -18.07 -42.56
C ALA A 885 0.18 -19.39 -42.57
N SER A 886 -1.01 -19.32 -43.16
CA SER A 886 -1.89 -20.46 -43.40
C SER A 886 -1.94 -20.78 -44.89
N TYR A 887 -2.22 -22.03 -45.20
CA TYR A 887 -2.14 -22.54 -46.55
C TYR A 887 -3.43 -23.22 -46.94
N GLU A 888 -3.95 -22.87 -48.13
CA GLU A 888 -5.15 -23.48 -48.68
C GLU A 888 -4.85 -24.09 -50.06
N LYS A 889 -5.27 -25.32 -50.28
CA LYS A 889 -4.93 -26.15 -51.46
C LYS A 889 -3.42 -26.39 -51.63
N CYS A 890 -2.63 -26.17 -50.55
CA CYS A 890 -1.18 -26.35 -50.51
C CYS A 890 -0.70 -26.58 -49.09
N SER A 891 0.56 -26.88 -48.93
CA SER A 891 1.22 -27.05 -47.63
C SER A 891 2.55 -26.29 -47.58
N ALA A 892 3.02 -26.01 -46.37
CA ALA A 892 4.34 -25.38 -46.15
C ALA A 892 5.50 -26.22 -46.74
N SER A 893 5.27 -27.52 -46.99
CA SER A 893 6.28 -28.43 -47.54
C SER A 893 6.36 -28.38 -49.06
N ASP A 894 5.38 -27.80 -49.72
CA ASP A 894 5.34 -27.71 -51.19
C ASP A 894 6.50 -26.86 -51.74
N GLU A 895 7.07 -27.33 -52.83
CA GLU A 895 8.25 -26.67 -53.41
C GLU A 895 7.99 -25.22 -53.83
N LEU A 896 6.84 -24.93 -54.41
CA LEU A 896 6.44 -23.59 -54.77
C LEU A 896 6.33 -22.66 -53.53
N ILE A 897 5.81 -23.16 -52.43
CA ILE A 897 5.70 -22.38 -51.19
C ILE A 897 7.09 -22.13 -50.58
N LYS A 898 7.98 -23.08 -50.60
CA LYS A 898 9.40 -22.88 -50.22
C LYS A 898 10.09 -21.86 -51.10
N ASN A 899 9.88 -21.95 -52.41
CA ASN A 899 10.39 -21.00 -53.38
C ASN A 899 9.83 -19.57 -53.10
N PHE A 900 8.54 -19.46 -52.81
CA PHE A 900 7.91 -18.17 -52.43
C PHE A 900 8.61 -17.54 -51.22
N TRP A 901 8.81 -18.30 -50.14
CA TRP A 901 9.46 -17.76 -48.95
C TRP A 901 10.94 -17.46 -49.21
N THR A 902 11.63 -18.23 -50.03
CA THR A 902 13.01 -17.94 -50.45
C THR A 902 13.06 -16.61 -51.21
N VAL A 903 12.21 -16.44 -52.23
CA VAL A 903 12.10 -15.17 -52.96
C VAL A 903 11.74 -14.00 -52.05
N PHE A 904 10.76 -14.20 -51.17
CA PHE A 904 10.31 -13.15 -50.23
C PHE A 904 11.44 -12.65 -49.31
N PHE A 905 12.21 -13.57 -48.71
CA PHE A 905 13.33 -13.17 -47.84
C PHE A 905 14.50 -12.53 -48.59
N GLU A 906 14.67 -12.80 -49.86
CA GLU A 906 15.64 -12.18 -50.74
C GLU A 906 15.22 -10.76 -51.22
N LEU A 907 13.95 -10.37 -51.07
CA LEU A 907 13.48 -9.03 -51.41
C LEU A 907 14.16 -7.97 -50.54
N SER A 908 14.39 -6.80 -51.12
CA SER A 908 14.79 -5.62 -50.34
C SER A 908 13.73 -5.23 -49.33
N GLU A 909 14.10 -4.54 -48.23
CA GLU A 909 13.15 -4.07 -47.22
C GLU A 909 12.05 -3.20 -47.86
N GLU A 910 12.38 -2.40 -48.84
CA GLU A 910 11.41 -1.58 -49.59
C GLU A 910 10.41 -2.47 -50.33
N ASN A 911 10.86 -3.51 -51.01
CA ASN A 911 9.98 -4.45 -51.72
C ASN A 911 9.12 -5.30 -50.74
N LYS A 912 9.65 -5.65 -49.59
CA LYS A 912 8.86 -6.31 -48.53
C LYS A 912 7.76 -5.38 -48.03
N LYS A 913 8.00 -4.09 -47.90
CA LYS A 913 6.94 -3.10 -47.55
C LYS A 913 5.92 -2.97 -48.69
N LYS A 914 6.36 -2.90 -49.95
CA LYS A 914 5.44 -2.93 -51.09
C LYS A 914 4.59 -4.22 -51.12
N PHE A 915 5.15 -5.35 -50.72
CA PHE A 915 4.37 -6.58 -50.54
C PHE A 915 3.26 -6.46 -49.47
N LEU A 916 3.52 -5.75 -48.34
CA LEU A 916 2.49 -5.48 -47.35
C LEU A 916 1.39 -4.55 -47.90
N ILE A 917 1.76 -3.54 -48.68
CA ILE A 917 0.78 -2.66 -49.36
C ILE A 917 -0.08 -3.50 -50.31
N PHE A 918 0.58 -4.36 -51.10
CA PHE A 918 -0.12 -5.25 -52.02
C PHE A 918 -1.10 -6.21 -51.29
N LEU A 919 -0.70 -6.73 -50.11
CA LEU A 919 -1.47 -7.74 -49.37
C LEU A 919 -2.51 -7.16 -48.44
N TYR A 920 -2.23 -6.01 -47.81
CA TYR A 920 -3.05 -5.43 -46.72
C TYR A 920 -3.47 -3.99 -46.97
N GLY A 921 -3.02 -3.35 -48.06
CA GLY A 921 -3.31 -1.94 -48.36
C GLY A 921 -2.50 -0.94 -47.52
N THR A 922 -1.55 -1.40 -46.71
CA THR A 922 -0.66 -0.58 -45.89
C THR A 922 0.71 -1.20 -45.75
N ASP A 923 1.74 -0.36 -45.62
CA ASP A 923 3.12 -0.80 -45.34
C ASP A 923 3.40 -1.05 -43.84
N ARG A 924 2.43 -0.82 -42.97
CA ARG A 924 2.57 -0.94 -41.51
C ARG A 924 2.18 -2.33 -40.99
N VAL A 925 2.87 -2.76 -39.94
CA VAL A 925 2.54 -4.02 -39.25
C VAL A 925 1.36 -3.78 -38.32
N PRO A 926 0.37 -4.70 -38.28
CA PRO A 926 -0.77 -4.59 -37.38
C PRO A 926 -0.34 -4.59 -35.91
N VAL A 927 -1.13 -3.92 -35.07
CA VAL A 927 -0.96 -3.95 -33.61
C VAL A 927 -1.07 -5.38 -33.07
N GLY A 928 -0.03 -5.82 -32.37
CA GLY A 928 0.08 -7.20 -31.88
C GLY A 928 0.77 -8.17 -32.83
N GLY A 929 1.40 -7.66 -33.91
CA GLY A 929 2.21 -8.42 -34.84
C GLY A 929 1.41 -9.19 -35.90
N PHE A 930 2.12 -9.95 -36.72
CA PHE A 930 1.53 -10.75 -37.81
C PHE A 930 0.69 -11.92 -37.31
N SER A 931 0.81 -12.33 -36.06
CA SER A 931 0.01 -13.40 -35.44
C SER A 931 -1.50 -13.08 -35.40
N LYS A 932 -1.87 -11.83 -35.47
CA LYS A 932 -3.27 -11.36 -35.48
C LYS A 932 -3.85 -11.15 -36.89
N HIS A 933 -3.00 -11.06 -37.91
CA HIS A 933 -3.38 -10.88 -39.31
C HIS A 933 -2.56 -11.89 -40.13
N SER A 934 -3.01 -13.14 -40.06
CA SER A 934 -2.30 -14.23 -40.77
C SER A 934 -2.43 -14.11 -42.28
N LEU A 935 -1.28 -14.12 -42.96
CA LEU A 935 -1.22 -14.33 -44.40
C LEU A 935 -1.82 -15.70 -44.74
N LYS A 936 -2.77 -15.74 -45.66
CA LYS A 936 -3.30 -16.99 -46.22
C LYS A 936 -2.85 -17.10 -47.66
N ILE A 937 -2.12 -18.18 -47.98
CA ILE A 937 -1.68 -18.45 -49.33
C ILE A 937 -2.58 -19.51 -49.97
N LEU A 938 -3.18 -19.15 -51.09
CA LEU A 938 -4.04 -20.01 -51.90
C LEU A 938 -3.36 -20.29 -53.25
N LEU A 939 -3.16 -21.53 -53.62
CA LEU A 939 -2.67 -21.87 -54.95
C LEU A 939 -3.81 -21.89 -55.97
N SER A 940 -3.59 -21.23 -57.09
CA SER A 940 -4.51 -21.21 -58.23
C SER A 940 -4.06 -22.18 -59.33
N ASP A 941 -4.97 -23.07 -59.71
CA ASP A 941 -4.77 -23.96 -60.82
C ASP A 941 -5.24 -23.31 -62.13
N CYS A 942 -4.39 -22.49 -62.76
CA CYS A 942 -4.69 -21.84 -64.01
C CYS A 942 -3.89 -22.48 -65.15
N PRO A 943 -4.48 -22.69 -66.37
CA PRO A 943 -3.72 -23.25 -67.48
C PRO A 943 -2.52 -22.42 -67.91
N ASP A 944 -2.60 -21.08 -67.75
CA ASP A 944 -1.58 -20.09 -68.14
C ASP A 944 -0.90 -19.45 -66.94
N ALA A 945 -0.54 -20.26 -65.94
CA ALA A 945 0.00 -19.77 -64.67
C ALA A 945 1.25 -18.87 -64.83
N ASP A 946 2.16 -19.18 -65.74
CA ASP A 946 3.39 -18.41 -65.99
C ASP A 946 3.14 -17.02 -66.60
N ASP A 947 1.96 -16.79 -67.20
CA ASP A 947 1.59 -15.48 -67.76
C ASP A 947 0.84 -14.59 -66.79
N ARG A 948 0.29 -15.18 -65.73
CA ARG A 948 -0.51 -14.44 -64.72
C ARG A 948 0.36 -13.85 -63.61
N LEU A 949 -0.13 -12.73 -63.05
CA LEU A 949 0.44 -12.16 -61.82
C LEU A 949 -0.20 -12.78 -60.59
N PRO A 950 0.49 -12.77 -59.43
CA PRO A 950 -0.15 -13.03 -58.13
C PRO A 950 -1.27 -12.00 -57.86
N GLU A 951 -2.35 -12.46 -57.25
CA GLU A 951 -3.45 -11.59 -56.85
C GLU A 951 -3.55 -11.52 -55.31
N ALA A 952 -3.93 -10.37 -54.77
CA ALA A 952 -4.16 -10.21 -53.35
C ALA A 952 -5.64 -9.86 -53.08
N GLN A 953 -6.24 -10.55 -52.10
CA GLN A 953 -7.52 -10.13 -51.51
C GLN A 953 -7.24 -9.41 -50.20
N THR A 954 -7.07 -8.12 -50.27
CA THR A 954 -6.58 -7.26 -49.16
C THR A 954 -7.49 -7.31 -47.95
N CYS A 955 -8.81 -7.44 -48.14
CA CYS A 955 -9.77 -7.54 -47.01
C CYS A 955 -9.58 -8.78 -46.13
N PHE A 956 -9.00 -9.85 -46.69
CA PHE A 956 -8.88 -11.15 -46.04
C PHE A 956 -7.43 -11.57 -45.81
N GLY A 957 -6.44 -10.78 -46.24
CA GLY A 957 -5.02 -11.14 -46.21
C GLY A 957 -4.70 -12.40 -47.00
N ILE A 958 -5.39 -12.61 -48.15
CA ILE A 958 -5.22 -13.80 -48.99
C ILE A 958 -4.34 -13.44 -50.18
N LEU A 959 -3.26 -14.19 -50.34
CA LEU A 959 -2.42 -14.19 -51.52
C LEU A 959 -2.82 -15.36 -52.42
N ILE A 960 -3.31 -15.08 -53.61
CA ILE A 960 -3.59 -16.09 -54.65
C ILE A 960 -2.35 -16.20 -55.52
N LEU A 961 -1.69 -17.35 -55.45
CA LEU A 961 -0.41 -17.59 -56.13
C LEU A 961 -0.62 -18.60 -57.28
N PRO A 962 -0.41 -18.22 -58.55
CA PRO A 962 -0.42 -19.15 -59.67
C PRO A 962 0.68 -20.21 -59.53
N LYS A 963 0.46 -21.41 -60.05
CA LYS A 963 1.44 -22.50 -60.00
C LYS A 963 2.56 -22.28 -61.02
N TYR A 964 3.49 -21.36 -60.73
CA TYR A 964 4.64 -21.07 -61.58
C TYR A 964 5.56 -22.30 -61.71
N ARG A 965 6.17 -22.47 -62.88
CA ARG A 965 7.05 -23.58 -63.21
C ARG A 965 8.41 -23.53 -62.50
N ASP A 966 8.93 -22.33 -62.20
CA ASP A 966 10.26 -22.17 -61.59
C ASP A 966 10.35 -20.92 -60.71
N ILE A 967 11.39 -20.87 -59.88
CA ILE A 967 11.61 -19.80 -58.92
C ILE A 967 11.86 -18.42 -59.54
N ASN A 968 12.45 -18.36 -60.78
CA ASN A 968 12.76 -17.08 -61.43
C ASN A 968 11.47 -16.47 -61.96
N THR A 969 10.61 -17.24 -62.59
CA THR A 969 9.26 -16.83 -63.03
C THR A 969 8.47 -16.30 -61.83
N LEU A 970 8.47 -17.03 -60.70
CA LEU A 970 7.84 -16.55 -59.46
C LEU A 970 8.40 -15.22 -58.99
N ARG A 971 9.72 -15.05 -58.97
CA ARG A 971 10.41 -13.83 -58.57
C ARG A 971 10.00 -12.64 -59.45
N ASP A 972 10.10 -12.80 -60.77
CA ASP A 972 9.78 -11.71 -61.69
C ASP A 972 8.31 -11.30 -61.60
N LYS A 973 7.39 -12.26 -61.52
CA LYS A 973 5.96 -12.01 -61.42
C LYS A 973 5.59 -11.39 -60.06
N LEU A 974 6.22 -11.81 -58.94
CA LEU A 974 5.98 -11.24 -57.63
C LEU A 974 6.49 -9.80 -57.57
N ILE A 975 7.74 -9.53 -58.07
CA ILE A 975 8.27 -8.17 -58.11
C ILE A 975 7.40 -7.29 -58.99
N HIS A 976 6.95 -7.79 -60.12
CA HIS A 976 6.08 -7.05 -61.02
C HIS A 976 4.76 -6.69 -60.34
N ALA A 977 4.09 -7.67 -59.70
CA ALA A 977 2.84 -7.44 -58.97
C ALA A 977 2.95 -6.39 -57.85
N ILE A 978 3.99 -6.49 -57.02
CA ILE A 978 4.20 -5.52 -55.93
C ILE A 978 4.68 -4.13 -56.38
N SER A 979 5.25 -4.01 -57.61
CA SER A 979 5.68 -2.74 -58.16
C SER A 979 4.52 -1.89 -58.72
N PHE A 980 3.44 -2.53 -59.12
CA PHE A 980 2.25 -1.86 -59.62
C PHE A 980 1.16 -1.61 -58.56
N CYS A 981 1.43 -1.95 -57.30
CA CYS A 981 0.44 -1.76 -56.22
C CYS A 981 0.17 -0.28 -55.86
N GLU A 982 0.85 0.67 -56.46
CA GLU A 982 0.54 2.10 -56.31
C GLU A 982 -0.72 2.53 -57.08
N VAL A 983 -1.24 1.64 -57.99
CA VAL A 983 -2.45 1.88 -58.73
C VAL A 983 -3.35 0.64 -58.69
N PHE A 984 -4.28 0.60 -57.70
CA PHE A 984 -5.28 -0.42 -57.68
C PHE A 984 -6.31 -0.17 -58.81
N GLY A 985 -6.17 -0.89 -59.87
CA GLY A 985 -7.16 -0.93 -60.95
C GLY A 985 -7.25 -2.36 -61.48
N ARG A 986 -8.41 -2.99 -61.41
CA ARG A 986 -8.68 -4.13 -62.28
C ARG A 986 -8.93 -3.57 -63.68
N GLU A 987 -8.09 -3.92 -64.65
CA GLU A 987 -8.53 -4.11 -66.01
C GLU A 987 -9.41 -5.37 -66.16
#